data_afcd1426206067f17e6e7087e1f0753b
#
_entry.id   afcd1426206067f17e6e7087e1f0753b
#
_cell.length_a   1.000
_cell.length_b   1.000
_cell.length_c   1.000
_cell.angle_alpha   90.00
_cell.angle_beta   90.00
_cell.angle_gamma   90.00
#
_symmetry.space_group_name_H-M   'P 1'
#
loop_
_entity.id
_entity.type
_entity.pdbx_description
1 polymer ?
#
loop_
_entity_poly.entity_id
_entity_poly.type
_entity_poly.pdbx_seq_one_letter_code
_entity_poly.pdbx_strand_id
1 'polypeptide(L)'
;MELMSLWQLSLTKNQKTLLSIFEPNPINSAELGFLHQHLDKQDPFYELALVLQQACIAKISGCQRLVLAKGLFTVDLYFGSLLENCQGIPNAEKMLISNWHCLPHTITSQYIDQYLSEKLLWQMGRLSEDTANIHYFDSASDNDNATSFKQLNLLASRSGFGVNNIFNQKSECQPDTQKHDSIALQERQALRRSTDSHYAYCLSPCSEHHQSSDDTIAIIGGGIAAAHLALSLIERGQSVTIYCKDNQLADGASGNKQGAIYPLLTPDNNLMSQYFQQAFLFSRRRLQQLTALGHQIDHQFCGVLQTGFDERSDARLNKIMLGQQWPKEIAFSVNAEQANQLAKIDINKNGFYYPWAGWICPFEFAQAAIAHATSVAEKNGCKLIIKLNTKINSLERVNSLERVNSPERVNSLEHDIDLTQDGKVPSQSAYWQLNASHDNEQHDSFRHGIVVIASGAQLTDFKQTKLLQVTGFRGQVSHIPSQGELAQLDTVICAHGYLTPSNNQRHCVGASYVKSPDNVDYSPTEQLENAQKMHQSFPERNWLCDIDVSAASARVGVRMVTRDHCPMMGLAPNVEAIYAQYNQQPLEQHQHSPASRKFWQQHQAPSYDNLFILGGLGSRGLSSGPLAAEALAAMICNHTPPLSYEMLAMLNPNRMWLRKLLKGKALS
;
A
#
# COMPACT_ATOMS: atom_id res chain seq x y z
N MET A 1 16.47 -17.13 -18.95
CA MET A 1 15.93 -18.49 -18.74
C MET A 1 15.39 -18.69 -17.33
N GLU A 2 16.10 -18.31 -16.29
CA GLU A 2 15.69 -18.52 -14.89
C GLU A 2 14.41 -17.76 -14.50
N LEU A 3 14.27 -16.50 -14.88
CA LEU A 3 13.03 -15.70 -14.72
C LEU A 3 11.81 -16.37 -15.33
N MET A 4 11.98 -16.99 -16.48
CA MET A 4 10.92 -17.72 -17.14
C MET A 4 10.60 -19.04 -16.42
N SER A 5 11.62 -19.73 -15.93
CA SER A 5 11.40 -20.93 -15.11
C SER A 5 10.62 -20.59 -13.86
N LEU A 6 10.92 -19.46 -13.18
CA LEU A 6 10.18 -18.97 -12.02
C LEU A 6 8.74 -18.60 -12.37
N TRP A 7 8.53 -17.90 -13.49
CA TRP A 7 7.19 -17.57 -14.00
C TRP A 7 6.38 -18.83 -14.29
N GLN A 8 6.96 -19.78 -15.03
CA GLN A 8 6.31 -21.06 -15.34
C GLN A 8 6.05 -21.90 -14.09
N LEU A 9 6.98 -21.96 -13.15
CA LEU A 9 6.79 -22.64 -11.86
C LEU A 9 5.64 -22.04 -11.07
N SER A 10 5.51 -20.73 -11.02
CA SER A 10 4.41 -20.06 -10.35
C SER A 10 3.07 -20.43 -10.97
N LEU A 11 2.99 -20.49 -12.31
CA LEU A 11 1.77 -20.85 -13.03
C LEU A 11 1.41 -22.34 -12.92
N THR A 12 2.40 -23.24 -13.08
CA THR A 12 2.14 -24.68 -13.19
C THR A 12 2.09 -25.38 -11.82
N LYS A 13 2.92 -24.98 -10.86
CA LYS A 13 3.01 -25.61 -9.53
C LYS A 13 2.26 -24.87 -8.44
N ASN A 14 1.53 -23.80 -8.77
CA ASN A 14 0.86 -22.94 -7.80
C ASN A 14 1.79 -22.42 -6.70
N GLN A 15 3.07 -22.20 -7.04
CA GLN A 15 4.11 -21.78 -6.11
C GLN A 15 4.17 -20.24 -6.08
N LYS A 16 4.12 -19.64 -4.91
CA LYS A 16 4.28 -18.20 -4.74
C LYS A 16 5.75 -17.82 -4.92
N THR A 17 6.00 -16.84 -5.78
CA THR A 17 7.34 -16.34 -6.10
C THR A 17 7.36 -14.82 -5.96
N LEU A 18 8.37 -14.31 -5.28
CA LEU A 18 8.71 -12.89 -5.22
C LEU A 18 10.01 -12.67 -5.99
N LEU A 19 9.95 -11.83 -7.01
CA LEU A 19 11.11 -11.34 -7.75
C LEU A 19 11.36 -9.88 -7.39
N SER A 20 12.55 -9.57 -6.86
CA SER A 20 12.98 -8.19 -6.60
C SER A 20 14.05 -7.78 -7.62
N ILE A 21 13.79 -6.73 -8.38
CA ILE A 21 14.70 -6.18 -9.38
C ILE A 21 15.16 -4.82 -8.89
N PHE A 22 16.47 -4.66 -8.76
CA PHE A 22 17.11 -3.41 -8.35
C PHE A 22 17.82 -2.79 -9.56
N GLU A 23 17.33 -1.63 -10.01
CA GLU A 23 17.87 -0.94 -11.19
C GLU A 23 18.25 0.50 -10.83
N PRO A 24 19.56 0.82 -10.85
CA PRO A 24 20.01 2.17 -10.53
C PRO A 24 19.60 3.21 -11.59
N ASN A 25 19.40 2.78 -12.84
CA ASN A 25 18.99 3.64 -13.95
C ASN A 25 17.52 3.35 -14.31
N PRO A 26 16.55 4.07 -13.74
CA PRO A 26 15.14 3.77 -13.94
C PRO A 26 14.72 3.73 -15.40
N ILE A 27 13.97 2.70 -15.77
CA ILE A 27 13.34 2.54 -17.09
C ILE A 27 11.83 2.68 -16.97
N ASN A 28 11.17 3.12 -18.03
CA ASN A 28 9.71 3.19 -18.08
C ASN A 28 9.10 2.17 -19.06
N SER A 29 7.79 2.05 -19.05
CA SER A 29 7.07 1.11 -19.91
C SER A 29 7.34 1.30 -21.40
N ALA A 30 7.57 2.53 -21.87
CA ALA A 30 7.88 2.80 -23.27
C ALA A 30 9.27 2.28 -23.66
N GLU A 31 10.26 2.47 -22.80
CA GLU A 31 11.62 1.93 -22.99
C GLU A 31 11.63 0.41 -22.92
N LEU A 32 10.83 -0.21 -22.03
CA LEU A 32 10.63 -1.65 -22.04
C LEU A 32 10.02 -2.12 -23.38
N GLY A 33 9.05 -1.38 -23.91
CA GLY A 33 8.48 -1.66 -25.22
C GLY A 33 9.54 -1.67 -26.34
N PHE A 34 10.45 -0.71 -26.30
CA PHE A 34 11.56 -0.65 -27.25
C PHE A 34 12.55 -1.82 -27.08
N LEU A 35 12.89 -2.19 -25.84
CA LEU A 35 13.78 -3.32 -25.56
C LEU A 35 13.14 -4.66 -26.03
N HIS A 36 11.83 -4.79 -25.90
CA HIS A 36 11.11 -6.01 -26.24
C HIS A 36 10.60 -6.06 -27.68
N GLN A 37 10.88 -5.06 -28.52
CA GLN A 37 10.36 -4.99 -29.91
C GLN A 37 10.80 -6.16 -30.80
N HIS A 38 11.89 -6.84 -30.46
CA HIS A 38 12.44 -7.97 -31.18
C HIS A 38 11.91 -9.34 -30.72
N LEU A 39 11.13 -9.38 -29.61
CA LEU A 39 10.52 -10.61 -29.14
C LEU A 39 9.32 -10.97 -30.04
N ASP A 40 9.33 -12.15 -30.62
CA ASP A 40 8.18 -12.66 -31.34
C ASP A 40 7.21 -13.42 -30.42
N LYS A 41 6.02 -13.75 -30.94
CA LYS A 41 4.98 -14.45 -30.14
C LYS A 41 5.37 -15.87 -29.69
N GLN A 42 6.41 -16.46 -30.27
CA GLN A 42 6.90 -17.78 -29.90
C GLN A 42 8.01 -17.67 -28.83
N ASP A 43 8.52 -16.46 -28.59
CA ASP A 43 9.50 -16.22 -27.55
C ASP A 43 8.87 -16.52 -26.18
N PRO A 44 9.51 -17.36 -25.38
CA PRO A 44 9.02 -17.70 -24.04
C PRO A 44 8.79 -16.50 -23.12
N PHE A 45 9.49 -15.39 -23.33
CA PHE A 45 9.35 -14.15 -22.54
C PHE A 45 8.28 -13.19 -23.07
N TYR A 46 7.68 -13.47 -24.24
CA TYR A 46 6.77 -12.55 -24.90
C TYR A 46 5.61 -12.11 -24.02
N GLU A 47 4.92 -13.06 -23.37
CA GLU A 47 3.77 -12.74 -22.50
C GLU A 47 4.18 -11.92 -21.29
N LEU A 48 5.28 -12.28 -20.63
CA LEU A 48 5.79 -11.52 -19.48
C LEU A 48 6.23 -10.11 -19.90
N ALA A 49 6.92 -9.98 -21.04
CA ALA A 49 7.33 -8.70 -21.60
C ALA A 49 6.12 -7.81 -21.90
N LEU A 50 5.06 -8.37 -22.48
CA LEU A 50 3.81 -7.65 -22.74
C LEU A 50 3.15 -7.14 -21.47
N VAL A 51 3.07 -7.98 -20.44
CA VAL A 51 2.54 -7.61 -19.12
C VAL A 51 3.36 -6.47 -18.49
N LEU A 52 4.70 -6.54 -18.56
CA LEU A 52 5.57 -5.49 -18.03
C LEU A 52 5.43 -4.16 -18.80
N GLN A 53 5.28 -4.20 -20.12
CA GLN A 53 5.02 -3.01 -20.93
C GLN A 53 3.69 -2.33 -20.56
N GLN A 54 2.66 -3.11 -20.27
CA GLN A 54 1.34 -2.62 -19.89
C GLN A 54 1.25 -2.17 -18.43
N ALA A 55 2.25 -2.50 -17.60
CA ALA A 55 2.22 -2.31 -16.15
C ALA A 55 2.39 -0.86 -15.69
N CYS A 56 2.44 0.12 -16.58
CA CYS A 56 2.61 1.54 -16.25
C CYS A 56 3.81 1.77 -15.31
N ILE A 57 4.99 1.28 -15.72
CA ILE A 57 6.24 1.48 -14.99
C ILE A 57 6.73 2.90 -15.29
N ALA A 58 7.02 3.68 -14.25
CA ALA A 58 7.49 5.07 -14.35
C ALA A 58 8.89 5.24 -13.75
N LYS A 59 9.62 6.26 -14.22
CA LYS A 59 10.96 6.60 -13.72
C LYS A 59 10.91 7.32 -12.36
N ILE A 60 10.34 6.68 -11.36
CA ILE A 60 10.28 7.19 -9.98
C ILE A 60 11.11 6.32 -9.05
N SER A 61 11.69 6.92 -8.01
CA SER A 61 12.46 6.20 -7.00
C SER A 61 11.58 5.33 -6.11
N GLY A 62 12.17 4.30 -5.52
CA GLY A 62 11.53 3.38 -4.59
C GLY A 62 10.90 2.17 -5.27
N CYS A 63 10.02 1.48 -4.58
CA CYS A 63 9.42 0.22 -5.02
C CYS A 63 8.18 0.41 -5.88
N GLN A 64 8.13 -0.26 -7.01
CA GLN A 64 6.93 -0.41 -7.82
C GLN A 64 6.53 -1.90 -7.87
N ARG A 65 5.57 -2.30 -7.02
CA ARG A 65 5.08 -3.68 -6.96
C ARG A 65 4.08 -3.98 -8.06
N LEU A 66 4.30 -5.13 -8.73
CA LEU A 66 3.35 -5.75 -9.64
C LEU A 66 2.90 -7.08 -9.03
N VAL A 67 1.60 -7.29 -8.93
CA VAL A 67 1.03 -8.57 -8.46
C VAL A 67 0.45 -9.28 -9.69
N LEU A 68 1.07 -10.36 -10.08
CA LEU A 68 0.77 -11.09 -11.30
C LEU A 68 0.23 -12.49 -10.98
N ALA A 69 -0.32 -13.17 -11.99
CA ALA A 69 -0.78 -14.55 -11.87
C ALA A 69 -1.70 -14.79 -10.64
N LYS A 70 -2.62 -13.87 -10.34
CA LYS A 70 -3.55 -13.95 -9.20
C LYS A 70 -2.82 -14.05 -7.84
N GLY A 71 -1.71 -13.33 -7.69
CA GLY A 71 -0.91 -13.29 -6.46
C GLY A 71 0.17 -14.38 -6.35
N LEU A 72 0.31 -15.25 -7.35
CA LEU A 72 1.35 -16.28 -7.35
C LEU A 72 2.73 -15.73 -7.72
N PHE A 73 2.79 -14.71 -8.55
CA PHE A 73 4.03 -14.10 -8.98
C PHE A 73 4.00 -12.60 -8.67
N THR A 74 4.89 -12.16 -7.80
CA THR A 74 5.03 -10.75 -7.43
C THR A 74 6.38 -10.24 -7.93
N VAL A 75 6.37 -9.08 -8.58
CA VAL A 75 7.59 -8.38 -9.01
C VAL A 75 7.68 -7.05 -8.28
N ASP A 76 8.78 -6.84 -7.58
CA ASP A 76 9.15 -5.58 -6.95
C ASP A 76 10.28 -4.93 -7.76
N LEU A 77 9.99 -3.78 -8.36
CA LEU A 77 10.97 -2.98 -9.10
C LEU A 77 11.46 -1.85 -8.19
N TYR A 78 12.71 -1.92 -7.77
CA TYR A 78 13.38 -0.90 -6.96
C TYR A 78 14.26 -0.03 -7.83
N PHE A 79 13.86 1.22 -8.04
CA PHE A 79 14.59 2.17 -8.86
C PHE A 79 15.40 3.16 -8.01
N GLY A 80 16.61 3.50 -8.49
CA GLY A 80 17.53 4.42 -7.84
C GLY A 80 18.66 3.70 -7.09
N SER A 81 19.22 4.36 -6.08
CA SER A 81 20.38 3.85 -5.33
C SER A 81 20.14 2.43 -4.77
N LEU A 82 21.01 1.49 -5.16
CA LEU A 82 20.93 0.08 -4.70
C LEU A 82 21.04 0.00 -3.18
N LEU A 83 22.00 0.71 -2.61
CA LEU A 83 22.24 0.68 -1.17
C LEU A 83 21.05 1.26 -0.40
N GLU A 84 20.52 2.40 -0.81
CA GLU A 84 19.38 3.06 -0.15
C GLU A 84 18.12 2.20 -0.25
N ASN A 85 17.85 1.59 -1.41
CA ASN A 85 16.72 0.67 -1.58
C ASN A 85 16.86 -0.53 -0.66
N CYS A 86 18.01 -1.22 -0.65
CA CYS A 86 18.23 -2.35 0.24
C CYS A 86 18.14 -1.96 1.72
N GLN A 87 18.70 -0.82 2.13
CA GLN A 87 18.57 -0.29 3.48
C GLN A 87 17.12 0.04 3.85
N GLY A 88 16.36 0.53 2.90
CA GLY A 88 14.96 0.88 3.08
C GLY A 88 14.02 -0.32 3.26
N ILE A 89 14.37 -1.50 2.76
CA ILE A 89 13.51 -2.69 2.85
C ILE A 89 13.44 -3.18 4.30
N PRO A 90 12.23 -3.32 4.88
CA PRO A 90 12.04 -3.84 6.22
C PRO A 90 12.48 -5.31 6.36
N ASN A 91 12.86 -5.71 7.58
CA ASN A 91 13.04 -7.12 7.87
C ASN A 91 11.70 -7.86 7.74
N ALA A 92 11.76 -9.02 7.10
CA ALA A 92 10.67 -9.97 7.02
C ALA A 92 11.13 -11.32 7.59
N GLU A 93 10.18 -12.16 7.98
CA GLU A 93 10.47 -13.53 8.46
C GLU A 93 10.21 -14.55 7.36
N LYS A 94 9.35 -14.22 6.40
CA LYS A 94 8.98 -15.08 5.28
C LYS A 94 9.25 -14.37 3.95
N MET A 95 9.35 -15.14 2.88
CA MET A 95 9.66 -14.64 1.53
C MET A 95 10.96 -13.85 1.49
N LEU A 96 11.99 -14.40 2.11
CA LEU A 96 13.35 -13.89 2.07
C LEU A 96 14.01 -14.22 0.73
N ILE A 97 15.13 -13.56 0.44
CA ILE A 97 15.84 -13.75 -0.83
C ILE A 97 16.70 -15.00 -0.73
N SER A 98 16.44 -15.97 -1.59
CA SER A 98 17.21 -17.22 -1.71
C SER A 98 18.33 -17.11 -2.71
N ASN A 99 18.16 -16.31 -3.77
CA ASN A 99 19.17 -16.17 -4.81
C ASN A 99 19.32 -14.70 -5.23
N TRP A 100 20.54 -14.20 -5.23
CA TRP A 100 20.93 -12.90 -5.75
C TRP A 100 21.60 -13.09 -7.11
N HIS A 101 21.14 -12.35 -8.10
CA HIS A 101 21.70 -12.34 -9.45
C HIS A 101 22.27 -10.96 -9.75
N CYS A 102 23.59 -10.87 -9.81
CA CYS A 102 24.27 -9.65 -10.23
C CYS A 102 24.48 -9.68 -11.75
N LEU A 103 23.75 -8.85 -12.49
CA LEU A 103 23.66 -8.84 -13.95
C LEU A 103 24.29 -7.56 -14.57
N PRO A 104 25.59 -7.33 -14.46
CA PRO A 104 26.22 -6.25 -15.22
C PRO A 104 26.57 -6.73 -16.63
N HIS A 105 26.51 -5.82 -17.58
CA HIS A 105 27.01 -6.10 -18.94
C HIS A 105 28.50 -6.35 -18.97
N THR A 106 29.24 -5.79 -18.00
CA THR A 106 30.66 -6.05 -17.74
C THR A 106 30.94 -5.78 -16.27
N ILE A 107 31.29 -6.80 -15.49
CA ILE A 107 31.82 -6.58 -14.15
C ILE A 107 33.30 -6.23 -14.28
N THR A 108 33.57 -4.96 -14.11
CA THR A 108 34.94 -4.45 -13.93
C THR A 108 35.16 -4.18 -12.45
N SER A 109 36.44 -4.08 -12.04
CA SER A 109 36.79 -3.60 -10.70
C SER A 109 36.09 -2.29 -10.36
N GLN A 110 35.95 -1.40 -11.35
CA GLN A 110 35.23 -0.13 -11.21
C GLN A 110 33.74 -0.33 -10.89
N TYR A 111 33.07 -1.33 -11.45
CA TYR A 111 31.68 -1.66 -11.13
C TYR A 111 31.55 -2.15 -9.68
N ILE A 112 32.45 -3.05 -9.24
CA ILE A 112 32.48 -3.53 -7.86
C ILE A 112 32.64 -2.36 -6.89
N ASP A 113 33.61 -1.48 -7.15
CA ASP A 113 33.86 -0.31 -6.31
C ASP A 113 32.70 0.67 -6.28
N GLN A 114 31.99 0.83 -7.41
CA GLN A 114 30.88 1.78 -7.54
C GLN A 114 29.57 1.24 -6.98
N TYR A 115 29.24 -0.03 -7.20
CA TYR A 115 27.91 -0.59 -6.93
C TYR A 115 27.90 -1.71 -5.89
N LEU A 116 28.94 -2.54 -5.75
CA LEU A 116 29.00 -3.67 -4.85
C LEU A 116 29.88 -3.36 -3.61
N SER A 117 29.48 -2.38 -2.83
CA SER A 117 30.18 -2.06 -1.58
C SER A 117 29.97 -3.11 -0.50
N GLU A 118 30.86 -3.19 0.47
CA GLU A 118 30.70 -4.05 1.67
C GLU A 118 29.38 -3.76 2.38
N LYS A 119 28.96 -2.49 2.46
CA LYS A 119 27.67 -2.07 3.04
C LYS A 119 26.47 -2.65 2.28
N LEU A 120 26.52 -2.68 0.94
CA LEU A 120 25.45 -3.26 0.14
C LEU A 120 25.37 -4.78 0.34
N LEU A 121 26.50 -5.47 0.26
CA LEU A 121 26.56 -6.92 0.49
C LEU A 121 26.05 -7.29 1.89
N TRP A 122 26.36 -6.46 2.88
CA TRP A 122 25.81 -6.62 4.22
C TRP A 122 24.28 -6.49 4.26
N GLN A 123 23.70 -5.53 3.53
CA GLN A 123 22.25 -5.42 3.40
C GLN A 123 21.65 -6.60 2.61
N MET A 124 22.31 -7.06 1.57
CA MET A 124 21.92 -8.28 0.84
C MET A 124 21.86 -9.48 1.81
N GLY A 125 22.90 -9.71 2.62
CA GLY A 125 22.92 -10.75 3.65
C GLY A 125 21.75 -10.62 4.64
N ARG A 126 21.43 -9.39 5.08
CA ARG A 126 20.30 -9.13 5.98
C ARG A 126 18.95 -9.54 5.37
N LEU A 127 18.75 -9.34 4.09
CA LEU A 127 17.51 -9.64 3.37
C LEU A 127 17.42 -11.10 2.90
N SER A 128 18.48 -11.88 3.08
CA SER A 128 18.60 -13.24 2.58
C SER A 128 18.07 -14.29 3.55
N GLU A 129 17.71 -15.45 3.05
CA GLU A 129 17.56 -16.67 3.84
C GLU A 129 18.94 -17.29 4.18
N ASP A 130 18.97 -18.25 5.09
CA ASP A 130 20.23 -18.81 5.62
C ASP A 130 21.07 -19.55 4.56
N THR A 131 20.43 -20.03 3.49
CA THR A 131 21.06 -20.76 2.39
C THR A 131 21.19 -19.93 1.11
N ALA A 132 21.05 -18.60 1.21
CA ALA A 132 21.05 -17.73 0.05
C ALA A 132 22.38 -17.73 -0.70
N ASN A 133 22.28 -17.66 -2.03
CA ASN A 133 23.43 -17.66 -2.94
C ASN A 133 23.53 -16.33 -3.67
N ILE A 134 24.77 -15.94 -4.03
CA ILE A 134 25.04 -14.84 -4.95
C ILE A 134 25.53 -15.43 -6.27
N HIS A 135 24.77 -15.19 -7.34
CA HIS A 135 25.14 -15.56 -8.70
C HIS A 135 25.72 -14.33 -9.40
N TYR A 136 26.82 -14.55 -10.05
CA TYR A 136 27.59 -13.52 -10.72
C TYR A 136 27.77 -13.92 -12.18
N PHE A 137 27.42 -13.02 -13.09
CA PHE A 137 27.57 -13.25 -14.54
C PHE A 137 28.76 -12.48 -15.07
N ASP A 138 29.68 -13.18 -15.70
CA ASP A 138 30.88 -12.62 -16.27
C ASP A 138 30.80 -12.61 -17.80
N SER A 139 31.05 -11.44 -18.41
CA SER A 139 31.05 -11.26 -19.85
C SER A 139 32.42 -10.93 -20.45
N ALA A 140 33.47 -10.82 -19.63
CA ALA A 140 34.77 -10.30 -20.06
C ALA A 140 35.87 -11.39 -20.20
N SER A 141 36.89 -11.08 -20.99
CA SER A 141 38.05 -11.94 -21.26
C SER A 141 38.97 -12.13 -20.02
N ASP A 142 39.58 -13.26 -19.95
CA ASP A 142 40.13 -14.01 -18.83
C ASP A 142 41.06 -13.32 -17.77
N ASN A 143 41.64 -12.16 -17.98
CA ASN A 143 42.65 -11.62 -17.07
C ASN A 143 42.19 -10.59 -16.02
N ASP A 144 41.16 -9.82 -16.30
CA ASP A 144 40.63 -8.82 -15.32
C ASP A 144 39.66 -9.46 -14.33
N ASN A 145 39.12 -10.61 -14.67
CA ASN A 145 38.05 -11.30 -13.96
C ASN A 145 38.50 -11.96 -12.65
N ALA A 146 39.67 -12.56 -12.63
CA ALA A 146 40.21 -13.24 -11.43
C ALA A 146 40.44 -12.27 -10.26
N THR A 147 40.77 -11.01 -10.57
CA THR A 147 40.96 -9.95 -9.56
C THR A 147 39.63 -9.45 -9.03
N SER A 148 38.66 -9.21 -9.91
CA SER A 148 37.32 -8.77 -9.56
C SER A 148 36.55 -9.79 -8.74
N PHE A 149 36.70 -11.08 -9.09
CA PHE A 149 36.10 -12.18 -8.34
C PHE A 149 36.71 -12.33 -6.93
N LYS A 150 38.06 -12.22 -6.80
CA LYS A 150 38.73 -12.23 -5.49
C LYS A 150 38.27 -11.07 -4.61
N GLN A 151 38.10 -9.89 -5.18
CA GLN A 151 37.60 -8.70 -4.47
C GLN A 151 36.16 -8.92 -4.00
N LEU A 152 35.26 -9.41 -4.87
CA LEU A 152 33.89 -9.72 -4.52
C LEU A 152 33.81 -10.77 -3.40
N ASN A 153 34.60 -11.86 -3.50
CA ASN A 153 34.68 -12.88 -2.46
C ASN A 153 35.14 -12.33 -1.11
N LEU A 154 36.13 -11.43 -1.12
CA LEU A 154 36.62 -10.79 0.10
C LEU A 154 35.55 -9.90 0.74
N LEU A 155 34.86 -9.09 -0.06
CA LEU A 155 33.78 -8.22 0.43
C LEU A 155 32.60 -9.05 0.95
N ALA A 156 32.20 -10.10 0.24
CA ALA A 156 31.10 -10.96 0.62
C ALA A 156 31.39 -11.73 1.92
N SER A 157 32.61 -12.25 2.10
CA SER A 157 32.99 -12.92 3.34
C SER A 157 32.97 -12.02 4.56
N ARG A 158 33.33 -10.74 4.40
CA ARG A 158 33.21 -9.69 5.44
C ARG A 158 31.76 -9.34 5.76
N SER A 159 30.85 -9.64 4.85
CA SER A 159 29.42 -9.33 4.95
C SER A 159 28.57 -10.54 5.35
N GLY A 160 29.19 -11.62 5.85
CA GLY A 160 28.51 -12.81 6.36
C GLY A 160 28.21 -13.87 5.31
N PHE A 161 28.63 -13.72 4.05
CA PHE A 161 28.53 -14.77 3.04
C PHE A 161 29.74 -15.70 3.10
N GLY A 162 29.51 -17.02 3.09
CA GLY A 162 30.58 -18.00 2.92
C GLY A 162 31.19 -17.95 1.50
N VAL A 163 32.46 -18.31 1.37
CA VAL A 163 33.18 -18.29 0.07
C VAL A 163 32.49 -19.16 -0.99
N ASN A 164 31.78 -20.20 -0.58
CA ASN A 164 31.06 -21.12 -1.48
C ASN A 164 29.65 -20.64 -1.86
N ASN A 165 29.19 -19.49 -1.33
CA ASN A 165 27.90 -18.92 -1.69
C ASN A 165 27.98 -18.00 -2.91
N ILE A 166 29.15 -17.86 -3.56
CA ILE A 166 29.34 -17.02 -4.73
C ILE A 166 29.67 -17.90 -5.93
N PHE A 167 28.78 -17.88 -6.92
CA PHE A 167 28.90 -18.67 -8.14
C PHE A 167 29.22 -17.75 -9.32
N ASN A 168 30.21 -18.16 -10.12
CA ASN A 168 30.49 -17.54 -11.41
C ASN A 168 29.81 -18.38 -12.51
N GLN A 169 28.80 -17.84 -13.19
CA GLN A 169 28.23 -18.47 -14.38
C GLN A 169 28.91 -17.87 -15.61
N LYS A 170 29.75 -18.65 -16.28
CA LYS A 170 30.25 -18.31 -17.61
C LYS A 170 29.07 -18.33 -18.60
N SER A 171 28.98 -17.32 -19.45
CA SER A 171 27.96 -17.16 -20.48
C SER A 171 28.18 -18.11 -21.68
N GLU A 172 28.28 -19.41 -21.45
CA GLU A 172 28.19 -20.40 -22.52
C GLU A 172 27.00 -21.33 -22.25
N CYS A 173 26.11 -21.42 -23.23
CA CYS A 173 25.00 -22.36 -23.27
C CYS A 173 25.51 -23.80 -23.30
N GLN A 174 25.91 -24.35 -22.16
CA GLN A 174 26.04 -25.80 -21.98
C GLN A 174 25.56 -26.23 -20.59
N PRO A 175 24.73 -27.29 -20.53
CA PRO A 175 24.21 -27.80 -19.29
C PRO A 175 25.25 -28.75 -18.65
N ASP A 176 26.17 -28.25 -17.85
CA ASP A 176 26.98 -29.10 -17.00
C ASP A 176 26.49 -29.03 -15.57
N THR A 177 25.90 -30.13 -15.15
CA THR A 177 25.44 -30.42 -13.80
C THR A 177 26.63 -30.59 -12.87
N GLN A 178 27.24 -29.51 -12.39
CA GLN A 178 28.12 -29.60 -11.23
C GLN A 178 27.29 -29.26 -9.98
N LYS A 179 27.19 -30.24 -9.09
CA LYS A 179 26.70 -30.04 -7.71
C LYS A 179 27.63 -29.05 -7.01
N HIS A 180 27.10 -27.86 -6.72
CA HIS A 180 27.78 -26.90 -5.86
C HIS A 180 27.23 -27.06 -4.44
N ASP A 181 28.11 -27.37 -3.48
CA ASP A 181 27.77 -27.39 -2.07
C ASP A 181 27.52 -25.93 -1.59
N SER A 182 26.32 -25.65 -1.12
CA SER A 182 25.97 -24.37 -0.52
C SER A 182 26.39 -24.34 0.94
N ILE A 183 27.10 -23.31 1.38
CA ILE A 183 27.39 -23.06 2.80
C ILE A 183 26.42 -22.02 3.33
N ALA A 184 25.78 -22.33 4.48
CA ALA A 184 24.83 -21.48 5.15
C ALA A 184 25.46 -20.18 5.65
N LEU A 185 24.70 -19.07 5.61
CA LEU A 185 25.02 -17.80 6.27
C LEU A 185 25.06 -18.01 7.79
N GLN A 186 26.26 -18.08 8.37
CA GLN A 186 26.43 -18.42 9.80
C GLN A 186 26.03 -17.30 10.78
N GLU A 187 25.85 -16.06 10.34
CA GLU A 187 25.64 -14.90 11.21
C GLU A 187 24.37 -14.09 10.92
N ARG A 188 23.39 -14.63 10.24
CA ARG A 188 22.17 -13.92 9.83
C ARG A 188 21.39 -13.26 10.98
N GLN A 189 21.33 -13.89 12.16
CA GLN A 189 20.66 -13.32 13.32
C GLN A 189 21.36 -12.05 13.84
N ALA A 190 22.71 -12.01 13.78
CA ALA A 190 23.48 -10.84 14.14
C ALA A 190 23.28 -9.71 13.12
N LEU A 191 23.25 -10.03 11.82
CA LEU A 191 22.97 -9.09 10.73
C LEU A 191 21.57 -8.45 10.84
N ARG A 192 20.56 -9.24 11.18
CA ARG A 192 19.19 -8.74 11.37
C ARG A 192 19.02 -7.83 12.57
N ARG A 193 19.77 -8.05 13.66
CA ARG A 193 19.69 -7.23 14.88
C ARG A 193 20.31 -5.85 14.74
N SER A 194 21.15 -5.63 13.76
CA SER A 194 21.86 -4.37 13.57
C SER A 194 21.16 -3.40 12.62
N THR A 195 19.96 -3.73 12.14
CA THR A 195 19.17 -2.78 11.38
C THR A 195 18.85 -1.56 12.21
N ASP A 196 18.90 -0.42 11.56
CA ASP A 196 18.74 0.89 12.13
C ASP A 196 17.52 0.94 13.06
N SER A 197 17.77 1.04 14.33
CA SER A 197 16.77 1.09 15.38
C SER A 197 15.87 2.33 15.33
N HIS A 198 16.15 3.28 14.42
CA HIS A 198 15.41 4.53 14.30
C HIS A 198 13.91 4.36 14.01
N TYR A 199 13.51 3.22 13.47
CA TYR A 199 12.12 2.92 13.11
C TYR A 199 11.55 1.73 13.89
N ALA A 200 12.18 1.33 14.99
CA ALA A 200 11.73 0.18 15.79
C ALA A 200 10.25 0.28 16.20
N TYR A 201 9.75 1.50 16.42
CA TYR A 201 8.36 1.73 16.80
C TYR A 201 7.31 1.32 15.75
N CYS A 202 7.70 1.16 14.48
CA CYS A 202 6.78 0.77 13.42
C CYS A 202 6.87 -0.71 13.02
N LEU A 203 7.75 -1.48 13.66
CA LEU A 203 8.14 -2.83 13.24
C LEU A 203 7.65 -3.92 14.18
N SER A 204 6.52 -3.78 14.82
CA SER A 204 5.98 -4.90 15.59
C SER A 204 5.64 -6.04 14.61
N PRO A 205 6.35 -7.18 14.67
CA PRO A 205 5.91 -8.36 13.93
C PRO A 205 4.53 -8.76 14.44
N CYS A 206 3.71 -9.28 13.56
CA CYS A 206 2.51 -9.99 13.97
C CYS A 206 2.96 -11.11 14.91
N SER A 207 2.48 -11.15 16.15
CA SER A 207 2.79 -12.25 17.05
C SER A 207 2.37 -13.55 16.36
N GLU A 208 3.23 -14.59 16.41
CA GLU A 208 2.93 -15.88 15.81
C GLU A 208 1.56 -16.34 16.31
N HIS A 209 0.63 -16.38 15.39
CA HIS A 209 -0.69 -16.92 15.65
C HIS A 209 -0.76 -18.25 14.94
N HIS A 210 -0.84 -19.33 15.68
CA HIS A 210 -1.22 -20.63 15.11
C HIS A 210 -2.68 -20.50 14.68
N GLN A 211 -2.90 -20.15 13.41
CA GLN A 211 -4.24 -20.21 12.82
C GLN A 211 -4.69 -21.68 12.84
N SER A 212 -5.75 -21.97 13.57
CA SER A 212 -6.53 -23.18 13.30
C SER A 212 -7.10 -23.07 11.89
N SER A 213 -7.35 -24.18 11.22
CA SER A 213 -7.92 -24.22 9.85
C SER A 213 -9.24 -23.44 9.71
N ASP A 214 -9.89 -23.10 10.80
CA ASP A 214 -11.16 -22.39 10.86
C ASP A 214 -11.05 -20.91 11.26
N ASP A 215 -9.86 -20.46 11.69
CA ASP A 215 -9.65 -19.06 12.08
C ASP A 215 -9.46 -18.18 10.85
N THR A 216 -10.25 -17.09 10.77
CA THR A 216 -10.17 -16.10 9.70
C THR A 216 -9.67 -14.77 10.24
N ILE A 217 -8.99 -14.00 9.40
CA ILE A 217 -8.64 -12.60 9.71
C ILE A 217 -9.92 -11.76 9.59
N ALA A 218 -10.30 -11.07 10.68
CA ALA A 218 -11.45 -10.17 10.67
C ALA A 218 -11.10 -8.81 10.07
N ILE A 219 -11.91 -8.32 9.15
CA ILE A 219 -11.88 -6.95 8.64
C ILE A 219 -13.19 -6.26 9.00
N ILE A 220 -13.12 -5.19 9.80
CA ILE A 220 -14.30 -4.40 10.18
C ILE A 220 -14.40 -3.20 9.24
N GLY A 221 -15.44 -3.21 8.39
CA GLY A 221 -15.70 -2.21 7.37
C GLY A 221 -15.82 -2.83 5.98
N GLY A 222 -16.58 -2.18 5.09
CA GLY A 222 -16.86 -2.65 3.73
C GLY A 222 -16.35 -1.72 2.62
N GLY A 223 -15.53 -0.71 2.93
CA GLY A 223 -15.06 0.28 1.95
C GLY A 223 -13.91 -0.23 1.06
N ILE A 224 -13.40 0.65 0.20
CA ILE A 224 -12.30 0.35 -0.74
C ILE A 224 -11.06 -0.22 -0.05
N ALA A 225 -10.72 0.30 1.15
CA ALA A 225 -9.57 -0.20 1.93
C ALA A 225 -9.77 -1.66 2.35
N ALA A 226 -10.95 -1.98 2.90
CA ALA A 226 -11.31 -3.34 3.31
C ALA A 226 -11.32 -4.32 2.13
N ALA A 227 -11.89 -3.91 0.99
CA ALA A 227 -11.98 -4.73 -0.21
C ALA A 227 -10.59 -5.10 -0.78
N HIS A 228 -9.70 -4.12 -0.90
CA HIS A 228 -8.34 -4.37 -1.38
C HIS A 228 -7.47 -5.12 -0.36
N LEU A 229 -7.70 -4.91 0.95
CA LEU A 229 -7.03 -5.70 1.99
C LEU A 229 -7.46 -7.16 1.95
N ALA A 230 -8.76 -7.43 1.82
CA ALA A 230 -9.27 -8.78 1.66
C ALA A 230 -8.66 -9.47 0.44
N LEU A 231 -8.61 -8.78 -0.72
CA LEU A 231 -7.97 -9.31 -1.92
C LEU A 231 -6.49 -9.64 -1.67
N SER A 232 -5.72 -8.72 -1.10
CA SER A 232 -4.29 -8.92 -0.86
C SER A 232 -4.00 -10.03 0.17
N LEU A 233 -4.87 -10.24 1.16
CA LEU A 233 -4.78 -11.36 2.12
C LEU A 233 -5.14 -12.69 1.46
N ILE A 234 -6.21 -12.74 0.68
CA ILE A 234 -6.65 -13.95 -0.06
C ILE A 234 -5.58 -14.37 -1.10
N GLU A 235 -4.97 -13.42 -1.82
CA GLU A 235 -3.84 -13.71 -2.72
C GLU A 235 -2.66 -14.35 -1.97
N ARG A 236 -2.53 -14.06 -0.66
CA ARG A 236 -1.54 -14.70 0.23
C ARG A 236 -2.03 -16.01 0.86
N GLY A 237 -3.24 -16.48 0.50
CA GLY A 237 -3.82 -17.72 1.02
C GLY A 237 -4.38 -17.61 2.44
N GLN A 238 -4.66 -16.39 2.91
CA GLN A 238 -5.28 -16.17 4.20
C GLN A 238 -6.81 -16.24 4.08
N SER A 239 -7.48 -16.85 5.05
CA SER A 239 -8.94 -16.80 5.15
C SER A 239 -9.39 -15.49 5.80
N VAL A 240 -10.45 -14.88 5.29
CA VAL A 240 -10.90 -13.54 5.69
C VAL A 240 -12.40 -13.52 5.97
N THR A 241 -12.80 -12.81 7.04
CA THR A 241 -14.20 -12.44 7.30
C THR A 241 -14.34 -10.92 7.29
N ILE A 242 -15.22 -10.38 6.46
CA ILE A 242 -15.56 -8.95 6.40
C ILE A 242 -16.86 -8.72 7.16
N TYR A 243 -16.85 -7.79 8.11
CA TYR A 243 -18.02 -7.30 8.83
C TYR A 243 -18.40 -5.92 8.32
N CYS A 244 -19.53 -5.81 7.64
CA CYS A 244 -20.05 -4.57 7.09
C CYS A 244 -21.40 -4.22 7.73
N LYS A 245 -21.51 -3.01 8.30
CA LYS A 245 -22.77 -2.54 8.90
C LYS A 245 -23.86 -2.25 7.87
N ASP A 246 -23.46 -1.98 6.62
CA ASP A 246 -24.35 -1.61 5.52
C ASP A 246 -24.88 -2.88 4.81
N ASN A 247 -25.95 -2.75 4.07
CA ASN A 247 -26.57 -3.84 3.30
C ASN A 247 -25.77 -4.24 2.04
N GLN A 248 -24.73 -3.45 1.70
CA GLN A 248 -23.79 -3.72 0.62
C GLN A 248 -22.40 -3.16 0.93
N LEU A 249 -21.39 -3.72 0.29
CA LEU A 249 -20.04 -3.19 0.39
C LEU A 249 -19.90 -1.88 -0.40
N ALA A 250 -18.96 -1.03 0.03
CA ALA A 250 -18.61 0.26 -0.58
C ALA A 250 -19.71 1.32 -0.52
N ASP A 251 -20.68 1.22 0.37
CA ASP A 251 -21.79 2.18 0.47
C ASP A 251 -21.45 3.47 1.25
N GLY A 252 -20.31 3.56 1.90
CA GLY A 252 -19.83 4.76 2.59
C GLY A 252 -19.18 5.79 1.64
N ALA A 253 -18.03 6.33 2.04
CA ALA A 253 -17.24 7.27 1.22
C ALA A 253 -16.78 6.67 -0.12
N SER A 254 -16.76 5.34 -0.24
CA SER A 254 -16.44 4.61 -1.47
C SER A 254 -17.61 4.51 -2.46
N GLY A 255 -18.81 4.96 -2.12
CA GLY A 255 -20.00 4.87 -2.97
C GLY A 255 -20.11 5.93 -4.08
N ASN A 256 -19.07 6.75 -4.31
CA ASN A 256 -19.05 7.75 -5.38
C ASN A 256 -19.05 7.08 -6.78
N LYS A 257 -19.58 7.79 -7.78
CA LYS A 257 -19.63 7.29 -9.16
C LYS A 257 -18.36 7.57 -9.94
N GLN A 258 -17.75 8.74 -9.75
CA GLN A 258 -16.49 9.10 -10.40
C GLN A 258 -15.59 9.79 -9.38
N GLY A 259 -14.49 9.18 -9.02
CA GLY A 259 -13.46 9.76 -8.17
C GLY A 259 -12.20 10.03 -8.97
N ALA A 260 -11.67 11.27 -8.91
CA ALA A 260 -10.41 11.60 -9.54
C ALA A 260 -9.27 10.81 -8.91
N ILE A 261 -8.39 10.25 -9.74
CA ILE A 261 -7.20 9.52 -9.32
C ILE A 261 -5.95 10.12 -9.95
N TYR A 262 -5.06 10.66 -9.13
CA TYR A 262 -3.77 11.23 -9.51
C TYR A 262 -2.84 11.31 -8.29
N PRO A 263 -1.49 11.37 -8.48
CA PRO A 263 -0.55 11.45 -7.36
C PRO A 263 -0.62 12.80 -6.65
N LEU A 264 -0.28 12.83 -5.36
CA LEU A 264 0.03 14.05 -4.64
C LEU A 264 1.50 14.38 -4.85
N LEU A 265 1.80 15.54 -5.44
CA LEU A 265 3.18 16.01 -5.64
C LEU A 265 3.50 17.17 -4.70
N THR A 266 4.76 17.25 -4.26
CA THR A 266 5.31 18.33 -3.45
C THR A 266 6.57 18.90 -4.11
N PRO A 267 6.89 20.20 -3.90
CA PRO A 267 8.05 20.82 -4.57
C PRO A 267 9.39 20.12 -4.33
N ASP A 268 9.55 19.54 -3.15
CA ASP A 268 10.76 18.84 -2.68
C ASP A 268 10.72 17.33 -2.92
N ASN A 269 9.68 16.82 -3.58
CA ASN A 269 9.44 15.38 -3.74
C ASN A 269 9.65 14.58 -2.44
N ASN A 270 9.13 15.10 -1.33
CA ASN A 270 9.30 14.49 -0.02
C ASN A 270 8.66 13.09 0.05
N LEU A 271 8.89 12.41 1.16
CA LEU A 271 8.45 11.03 1.39
C LEU A 271 6.94 10.82 1.13
N MET A 272 6.11 11.82 1.47
CA MET A 272 4.67 11.77 1.19
C MET A 272 4.38 11.80 -0.31
N SER A 273 5.08 12.67 -1.06
CA SER A 273 4.97 12.74 -2.53
C SER A 273 5.40 11.41 -3.17
N GLN A 274 6.51 10.84 -2.74
CA GLN A 274 7.00 9.55 -3.22
C GLN A 274 6.01 8.41 -2.93
N TYR A 275 5.46 8.36 -1.73
CA TYR A 275 4.41 7.39 -1.37
C TYR A 275 3.19 7.51 -2.28
N PHE A 276 2.67 8.73 -2.50
CA PHE A 276 1.48 8.90 -3.35
C PHE A 276 1.73 8.62 -4.83
N GLN A 277 2.94 8.78 -5.33
CA GLN A 277 3.32 8.35 -6.68
C GLN A 277 3.29 6.82 -6.80
N GLN A 278 3.93 6.12 -5.88
CA GLN A 278 3.92 4.65 -5.84
C GLN A 278 2.48 4.11 -5.65
N ALA A 279 1.72 4.73 -4.78
CA ALA A 279 0.33 4.34 -4.49
C ALA A 279 -0.59 4.54 -5.69
N PHE A 280 -0.47 5.67 -6.38
CA PHE A 280 -1.22 5.94 -7.60
C PHE A 280 -0.94 4.89 -8.69
N LEU A 281 0.34 4.58 -8.94
CA LEU A 281 0.74 3.58 -9.93
C LEU A 281 0.26 2.17 -9.55
N PHE A 282 0.33 1.81 -8.27
CA PHE A 282 -0.18 0.53 -7.79
C PHE A 282 -1.70 0.41 -7.98
N SER A 283 -2.45 1.45 -7.63
CA SER A 283 -3.91 1.48 -7.80
C SER A 283 -4.31 1.37 -9.27
N ARG A 284 -3.59 2.07 -10.16
CA ARG A 284 -3.80 1.97 -11.60
C ARG A 284 -3.54 0.54 -12.10
N ARG A 285 -2.45 -0.10 -11.69
CA ARG A 285 -2.13 -1.50 -12.03
C ARG A 285 -3.19 -2.48 -11.52
N ARG A 286 -3.68 -2.28 -10.29
CA ARG A 286 -4.78 -3.10 -9.75
C ARG A 286 -6.05 -2.96 -10.58
N LEU A 287 -6.41 -1.75 -10.97
CA LEU A 287 -7.55 -1.52 -11.86
C LEU A 287 -7.37 -2.25 -13.20
N GLN A 288 -6.22 -2.06 -13.86
CA GLN A 288 -5.92 -2.73 -15.13
C GLN A 288 -5.96 -4.26 -15.01
N GLN A 289 -5.44 -4.80 -13.92
CA GLN A 289 -5.51 -6.23 -13.63
C GLN A 289 -6.96 -6.73 -13.54
N LEU A 290 -7.80 -6.04 -12.77
CA LEU A 290 -9.19 -6.44 -12.58
C LEU A 290 -10.00 -6.32 -13.87
N THR A 291 -9.81 -5.25 -14.64
CA THR A 291 -10.49 -5.07 -15.94
C THR A 291 -10.02 -6.09 -16.98
N ALA A 292 -8.73 -6.42 -17.02
CA ALA A 292 -8.20 -7.48 -17.88
C ALA A 292 -8.74 -8.87 -17.54
N LEU A 293 -9.15 -9.08 -16.29
CA LEU A 293 -9.84 -10.30 -15.83
C LEU A 293 -11.35 -10.30 -16.10
N GLY A 294 -11.87 -9.27 -16.76
CA GLY A 294 -13.27 -9.18 -17.18
C GLY A 294 -14.21 -8.49 -16.20
N HIS A 295 -13.70 -7.97 -15.06
CA HIS A 295 -14.52 -7.18 -14.14
C HIS A 295 -14.90 -5.84 -14.75
N GLN A 296 -16.18 -5.50 -14.70
CA GLN A 296 -16.69 -4.23 -15.21
C GLN A 296 -16.45 -3.15 -14.15
N ILE A 297 -15.70 -2.13 -14.50
CA ILE A 297 -15.38 -0.99 -13.64
C ILE A 297 -15.40 0.26 -14.51
N ASP A 298 -16.34 1.15 -14.27
CA ASP A 298 -16.38 2.44 -14.96
C ASP A 298 -15.14 3.27 -14.60
N HIS A 299 -14.36 3.61 -15.59
CA HIS A 299 -13.15 4.42 -15.44
C HIS A 299 -12.70 5.01 -16.77
N GLN A 300 -11.90 6.05 -16.69
CA GLN A 300 -11.21 6.61 -17.86
C GLN A 300 -9.88 7.22 -17.44
N PHE A 301 -8.79 6.81 -18.07
CA PHE A 301 -7.48 7.42 -17.92
C PHE A 301 -7.30 8.54 -18.95
N CYS A 302 -8.15 9.56 -18.83
CA CYS A 302 -8.20 10.73 -19.70
C CYS A 302 -7.28 11.87 -19.27
N GLY A 303 -6.45 11.63 -18.29
CA GLY A 303 -5.64 12.66 -17.65
C GLY A 303 -6.37 13.44 -16.56
N VAL A 304 -5.59 14.19 -15.79
CA VAL A 304 -6.08 15.19 -14.84
C VAL A 304 -5.35 16.50 -15.10
N LEU A 305 -6.09 17.57 -15.34
CA LEU A 305 -5.60 18.94 -15.44
C LEU A 305 -5.83 19.64 -14.11
N GLN A 306 -4.75 19.95 -13.40
CA GLN A 306 -4.80 20.72 -12.16
C GLN A 306 -4.45 22.18 -12.43
N THR A 307 -5.34 23.11 -12.08
CA THR A 307 -5.13 24.56 -12.17
C THR A 307 -5.21 25.20 -10.80
N GLY A 308 -4.64 26.39 -10.64
CA GLY A 308 -4.94 27.21 -9.49
C GLY A 308 -6.32 27.85 -9.59
N PHE A 309 -6.89 28.18 -8.44
CA PHE A 309 -8.17 28.88 -8.33
C PHE A 309 -8.04 30.24 -7.62
N ASP A 310 -6.92 30.47 -6.95
CA ASP A 310 -6.50 31.72 -6.32
C ASP A 310 -4.97 31.87 -6.41
N GLU A 311 -4.45 33.06 -6.08
CA GLU A 311 -3.02 33.36 -6.13
C GLU A 311 -2.16 32.39 -5.30
N ARG A 312 -2.68 31.91 -4.16
CA ARG A 312 -1.97 30.98 -3.27
C ARG A 312 -1.84 29.60 -3.90
N SER A 313 -2.92 29.11 -4.50
CA SER A 313 -2.90 27.81 -5.19
C SER A 313 -2.07 27.84 -6.46
N ASP A 314 -2.11 28.94 -7.22
CA ASP A 314 -1.23 29.15 -8.37
C ASP A 314 0.26 29.18 -7.98
N ALA A 315 0.60 29.95 -6.93
CA ALA A 315 1.97 29.98 -6.42
C ALA A 315 2.45 28.59 -5.94
N ARG A 316 1.56 27.80 -5.33
CA ARG A 316 1.89 26.44 -4.91
C ARG A 316 2.13 25.53 -6.10
N LEU A 317 1.28 25.55 -7.12
CA LEU A 317 1.45 24.74 -8.33
C LEU A 317 2.75 25.11 -9.05
N ASN A 318 3.06 26.41 -9.19
CA ASN A 318 4.30 26.89 -9.78
C ASN A 318 5.53 26.34 -9.01
N LYS A 319 5.50 26.31 -7.67
CA LYS A 319 6.58 25.72 -6.87
C LYS A 319 6.73 24.22 -7.12
N ILE A 320 5.64 23.48 -7.31
CA ILE A 320 5.70 22.05 -7.63
C ILE A 320 6.31 21.84 -9.02
N MET A 321 5.91 22.64 -10.01
CA MET A 321 6.40 22.57 -11.38
C MET A 321 7.90 22.88 -11.50
N LEU A 322 8.37 23.87 -10.75
CA LEU A 322 9.76 24.31 -10.76
C LEU A 322 10.66 23.50 -9.82
N GLY A 323 10.08 22.82 -8.84
CA GLY A 323 10.84 22.14 -7.79
C GLY A 323 11.52 20.85 -8.24
N GLN A 324 11.01 20.17 -9.25
CA GLN A 324 11.49 18.88 -9.74
C GLN A 324 11.36 18.76 -11.26
N GLN A 325 12.20 17.93 -11.84
CA GLN A 325 11.99 17.41 -13.19
C GLN A 325 11.15 16.14 -13.08
N TRP A 326 9.83 16.31 -13.16
CA TRP A 326 8.92 15.17 -13.09
C TRP A 326 9.04 14.31 -14.35
N PRO A 327 9.01 12.97 -14.23
CA PRO A 327 8.83 12.10 -15.40
C PRO A 327 7.58 12.51 -16.17
N LYS A 328 7.69 12.60 -17.51
CA LYS A 328 6.59 13.07 -18.36
C LYS A 328 5.32 12.22 -18.24
N GLU A 329 5.48 10.95 -17.94
CA GLU A 329 4.40 10.03 -17.64
C GLU A 329 3.69 10.32 -16.31
N ILE A 330 4.35 11.01 -15.37
CA ILE A 330 3.76 11.40 -14.09
C ILE A 330 3.08 12.76 -14.21
N ALA A 331 3.82 13.79 -14.64
CA ALA A 331 3.23 15.12 -14.75
C ALA A 331 4.12 16.10 -15.57
N PHE A 332 3.49 17.09 -16.19
CA PHE A 332 4.18 18.20 -16.87
C PHE A 332 3.32 19.47 -16.93
N SER A 333 3.98 20.60 -17.09
CA SER A 333 3.34 21.91 -17.19
C SER A 333 2.66 22.10 -18.55
N VAL A 334 1.49 22.75 -18.55
CA VAL A 334 0.77 23.15 -19.76
C VAL A 334 0.38 24.61 -19.68
N ASN A 335 0.45 25.33 -20.81
CA ASN A 335 -0.07 26.67 -20.94
C ASN A 335 -1.58 26.65 -21.19
N ALA A 336 -2.24 27.82 -21.22
CA ALA A 336 -3.67 27.95 -21.39
C ALA A 336 -4.19 27.32 -22.69
N GLU A 337 -3.47 27.47 -23.80
CA GLU A 337 -3.84 26.86 -25.10
C GLU A 337 -3.78 25.33 -25.04
N GLN A 338 -2.71 24.79 -24.48
CA GLN A 338 -2.57 23.34 -24.28
C GLN A 338 -3.62 22.80 -23.33
N ALA A 339 -3.96 23.55 -22.27
CA ALA A 339 -5.01 23.19 -21.35
C ALA A 339 -6.39 23.10 -22.04
N ASN A 340 -6.72 24.07 -22.91
CA ASN A 340 -7.94 24.04 -23.72
C ASN A 340 -7.96 22.83 -24.69
N GLN A 341 -6.83 22.54 -25.33
CA GLN A 341 -6.70 21.40 -26.24
C GLN A 341 -6.92 20.06 -25.52
N LEU A 342 -6.39 19.91 -24.31
CA LEU A 342 -6.54 18.70 -23.50
C LEU A 342 -7.94 18.56 -22.91
N ALA A 343 -8.53 19.67 -22.45
CA ALA A 343 -9.85 19.66 -21.85
C ALA A 343 -11.00 19.61 -22.89
N LYS A 344 -10.74 20.00 -24.13
CA LYS A 344 -11.72 20.19 -25.23
C LYS A 344 -12.77 21.27 -24.93
N ILE A 345 -12.60 22.05 -23.90
CA ILE A 345 -13.40 23.22 -23.51
C ILE A 345 -12.48 24.37 -23.12
N ASP A 346 -13.00 25.59 -23.09
CA ASP A 346 -12.23 26.78 -22.77
C ASP A 346 -11.88 26.90 -21.28
N ILE A 347 -10.70 26.45 -20.90
CA ILE A 347 -10.13 26.56 -19.53
C ILE A 347 -9.45 27.91 -19.32
N ASN A 348 -8.67 28.36 -20.32
CA ASN A 348 -7.92 29.61 -20.35
C ASN A 348 -7.05 29.84 -19.09
N LYS A 349 -6.44 28.80 -18.58
CA LYS A 349 -5.49 28.83 -17.46
C LYS A 349 -4.32 27.91 -17.72
N ASN A 350 -3.15 28.32 -17.26
CA ASN A 350 -2.01 27.41 -17.16
C ASN A 350 -2.30 26.34 -16.11
N GLY A 351 -1.69 25.19 -16.27
CA GLY A 351 -1.93 24.07 -15.35
C GLY A 351 -0.79 23.08 -15.28
N PHE A 352 -1.06 22.06 -14.53
CA PHE A 352 -0.20 20.90 -14.36
C PHE A 352 -0.98 19.66 -14.78
N TYR A 353 -0.50 18.95 -15.80
CA TYR A 353 -1.22 17.83 -16.39
C TYR A 353 -0.60 16.51 -15.99
N TYR A 354 -1.44 15.57 -15.59
CA TYR A 354 -1.09 14.20 -15.17
C TYR A 354 -1.62 13.21 -16.20
N PRO A 355 -0.82 12.79 -17.19
CA PRO A 355 -1.31 12.06 -18.36
C PRO A 355 -1.83 10.65 -18.04
N TRP A 356 -1.26 9.99 -17.04
CA TRP A 356 -1.69 8.66 -16.63
C TRP A 356 -2.83 8.67 -15.59
N ALA A 357 -3.27 9.84 -15.20
CA ALA A 357 -4.34 10.06 -14.25
C ALA A 357 -5.72 9.97 -14.93
N GLY A 358 -6.80 10.16 -14.16
CA GLY A 358 -8.16 10.15 -14.68
C GLY A 358 -9.19 10.03 -13.56
N TRP A 359 -10.23 9.25 -13.79
CA TRP A 359 -11.25 8.93 -12.81
C TRP A 359 -11.60 7.45 -12.80
N ILE A 360 -12.08 6.97 -11.67
CA ILE A 360 -12.52 5.59 -11.44
C ILE A 360 -13.84 5.64 -10.66
N CYS A 361 -14.77 4.72 -10.90
CA CYS A 361 -15.88 4.43 -10.01
C CYS A 361 -15.39 3.65 -8.78
N PRO A 362 -15.25 4.27 -7.59
CA PRO A 362 -14.67 3.58 -6.44
C PRO A 362 -15.58 2.48 -5.91
N PHE A 363 -16.90 2.58 -6.10
CA PHE A 363 -17.86 1.54 -5.76
C PHE A 363 -17.56 0.26 -6.54
N GLU A 364 -17.51 0.34 -7.86
CA GLU A 364 -17.27 -0.81 -8.74
C GLU A 364 -15.86 -1.37 -8.57
N PHE A 365 -14.89 -0.51 -8.33
CA PHE A 365 -13.51 -0.95 -8.07
C PHE A 365 -13.40 -1.78 -6.78
N ALA A 366 -14.13 -1.42 -5.72
CA ALA A 366 -14.20 -2.22 -4.50
C ALA A 366 -14.96 -3.53 -4.71
N GLN A 367 -16.09 -3.51 -5.42
CA GLN A 367 -16.87 -4.70 -5.75
C GLN A 367 -16.06 -5.68 -6.60
N ALA A 368 -15.35 -5.19 -7.61
CA ALA A 368 -14.47 -6.00 -8.46
C ALA A 368 -13.33 -6.66 -7.67
N ALA A 369 -12.72 -5.92 -6.72
CA ALA A 369 -11.70 -6.47 -5.83
C ALA A 369 -12.24 -7.64 -4.99
N ILE A 370 -13.46 -7.53 -4.45
CA ILE A 370 -14.11 -8.60 -3.70
C ILE A 370 -14.49 -9.79 -4.61
N ALA A 371 -15.07 -9.53 -5.77
CA ALA A 371 -15.43 -10.59 -6.71
C ALA A 371 -14.18 -11.38 -7.16
N HIS A 372 -13.07 -10.68 -7.41
CA HIS A 372 -11.80 -11.33 -7.71
C HIS A 372 -11.26 -12.12 -6.51
N ALA A 373 -11.31 -11.55 -5.30
CA ALA A 373 -10.90 -12.23 -4.08
C ALA A 373 -11.69 -13.53 -3.85
N THR A 374 -13.00 -13.54 -4.12
CA THR A 374 -13.84 -14.75 -4.04
C THR A 374 -13.32 -15.83 -4.99
N SER A 375 -13.08 -15.49 -6.27
CA SER A 375 -12.54 -16.43 -7.26
C SER A 375 -11.15 -16.96 -6.88
N VAL A 376 -10.30 -16.13 -6.28
CA VAL A 376 -8.96 -16.54 -5.81
C VAL A 376 -9.06 -17.42 -4.57
N ALA A 377 -9.98 -17.12 -3.65
CA ALA A 377 -10.21 -17.90 -2.44
C ALA A 377 -10.61 -19.34 -2.77
N GLU A 378 -11.58 -19.51 -3.68
CA GLU A 378 -12.01 -20.83 -4.17
C GLU A 378 -10.83 -21.63 -4.74
N LYS A 379 -9.97 -20.97 -5.56
CA LYS A 379 -8.82 -21.63 -6.16
C LYS A 379 -7.74 -21.99 -5.13
N ASN A 380 -7.52 -21.14 -4.14
CA ASN A 380 -6.46 -21.32 -3.12
C ASN A 380 -6.91 -22.18 -1.93
N GLY A 381 -8.18 -22.59 -1.87
CA GLY A 381 -8.74 -23.35 -0.75
C GLY A 381 -8.86 -22.53 0.54
N CYS A 382 -8.90 -21.19 0.47
CA CYS A 382 -9.16 -20.32 1.61
C CYS A 382 -10.60 -19.77 1.59
N LYS A 383 -11.04 -19.21 2.73
CA LYS A 383 -12.43 -18.76 2.91
C LYS A 383 -12.50 -17.22 2.81
N LEU A 384 -13.45 -16.69 2.04
CA LEU A 384 -13.87 -15.30 2.09
C LEU A 384 -15.33 -15.25 2.56
N ILE A 385 -15.56 -14.77 3.77
CA ILE A 385 -16.88 -14.65 4.39
C ILE A 385 -17.27 -13.18 4.45
N ILE A 386 -18.45 -12.81 3.98
CA ILE A 386 -18.96 -11.44 4.02
C ILE A 386 -20.24 -11.42 4.86
N LYS A 387 -20.20 -10.68 5.96
CA LYS A 387 -21.33 -10.46 6.86
C LYS A 387 -21.82 -9.02 6.69
N LEU A 388 -22.87 -8.84 5.88
CA LEU A 388 -23.58 -7.58 5.70
C LEU A 388 -24.55 -7.33 6.86
N ASN A 389 -25.03 -6.08 7.02
CA ASN A 389 -25.94 -5.67 8.10
C ASN A 389 -25.43 -6.11 9.49
N THR A 390 -24.09 -6.15 9.64
CA THR A 390 -23.42 -6.60 10.86
C THR A 390 -22.52 -5.51 11.41
N LYS A 391 -23.02 -4.77 12.40
CA LYS A 391 -22.28 -3.69 13.05
C LYS A 391 -21.49 -4.22 14.24
N ILE A 392 -20.18 -4.16 14.20
CA ILE A 392 -19.32 -4.42 15.37
C ILE A 392 -19.37 -3.23 16.31
N ASN A 393 -19.74 -3.45 17.56
CA ASN A 393 -19.91 -2.40 18.56
C ASN A 393 -18.71 -2.32 19.52
N SER A 394 -18.10 -3.46 19.86
CA SER A 394 -16.96 -3.51 20.77
C SER A 394 -15.98 -4.61 20.42
N LEU A 395 -14.74 -4.43 20.88
CA LEU A 395 -13.63 -5.36 20.75
C LEU A 395 -13.05 -5.62 22.14
N GLU A 396 -12.86 -6.88 22.50
CA GLU A 396 -12.26 -7.28 23.76
C GLU A 396 -11.15 -8.30 23.52
N ARG A 397 -9.98 -8.07 24.17
CA ARG A 397 -8.88 -9.04 24.16
C ARG A 397 -9.13 -10.07 25.23
N VAL A 398 -9.25 -11.33 24.84
CA VAL A 398 -9.43 -12.46 25.78
C VAL A 398 -8.13 -13.23 25.85
N ASN A 399 -7.54 -13.28 27.04
CA ASN A 399 -6.35 -14.07 27.34
C ASN A 399 -6.74 -15.46 27.84
N SER A 400 -6.03 -16.47 27.39
CA SER A 400 -6.33 -17.87 27.74
C SER A 400 -6.31 -18.19 29.24
N LEU A 401 -5.61 -17.39 30.05
CA LEU A 401 -5.46 -17.58 31.50
C LEU A 401 -6.66 -17.08 32.34
N GLU A 402 -7.51 -16.19 31.82
CA GLU A 402 -8.63 -15.61 32.61
C GLU A 402 -9.84 -16.53 32.75
N ARG A 403 -9.93 -17.62 31.97
CA ARG A 403 -11.08 -18.56 32.02
C ARG A 403 -11.09 -19.52 33.20
N VAL A 404 -9.96 -19.70 33.88
CA VAL A 404 -9.88 -20.67 35.00
C VAL A 404 -10.50 -20.12 36.29
N ASN A 405 -10.73 -18.81 36.41
CA ASN A 405 -11.11 -18.15 37.64
C ASN A 405 -12.56 -17.59 37.70
N SER A 406 -13.43 -17.85 36.70
CA SER A 406 -14.84 -17.42 36.81
C SER A 406 -15.72 -18.57 37.32
N PRO A 407 -16.34 -18.41 38.48
CA PRO A 407 -17.09 -19.52 39.15
C PRO A 407 -18.34 -19.99 38.42
N GLU A 408 -18.83 -19.29 37.40
CA GLU A 408 -20.16 -19.54 36.81
C GLU A 408 -20.17 -20.53 35.64
N ARG A 409 -19.02 -21.13 35.23
CA ARG A 409 -18.95 -22.02 34.05
C ARG A 409 -18.26 -23.37 34.28
N VAL A 410 -18.10 -23.82 35.49
CA VAL A 410 -17.51 -25.14 35.78
C VAL A 410 -18.38 -26.30 35.27
N ASN A 411 -19.69 -26.09 35.12
CA ASN A 411 -20.64 -27.16 34.77
C ASN A 411 -20.87 -27.37 33.27
N SER A 412 -20.24 -26.60 32.37
CA SER A 412 -20.41 -26.75 30.91
C SER A 412 -19.16 -27.22 30.15
N LEU A 413 -18.05 -27.50 30.84
CA LEU A 413 -16.77 -27.85 30.25
C LEU A 413 -16.46 -29.35 30.18
N GLU A 414 -17.34 -30.21 30.64
CA GLU A 414 -17.09 -31.68 30.65
C GLU A 414 -17.22 -32.34 29.27
N HIS A 415 -17.64 -31.64 28.22
CA HIS A 415 -17.89 -32.28 26.91
C HIS A 415 -16.96 -31.84 25.76
N ASP A 416 -16.05 -30.84 25.93
CA ASP A 416 -15.26 -30.31 24.83
C ASP A 416 -13.74 -30.33 25.07
N ILE A 417 -13.20 -31.11 25.99
CA ILE A 417 -11.74 -31.24 26.17
C ILE A 417 -11.31 -32.55 25.55
N ASP A 418 -10.85 -32.47 24.29
CA ASP A 418 -10.06 -33.53 23.66
C ASP A 418 -8.61 -33.44 24.18
N LEU A 419 -8.29 -34.29 25.14
CA LEU A 419 -6.95 -34.41 25.70
C LEU A 419 -6.08 -35.14 24.67
N THR A 420 -5.03 -34.42 24.14
CA THR A 420 -3.99 -35.12 23.38
C THR A 420 -3.32 -36.21 24.23
N GLN A 421 -2.83 -37.27 23.61
CA GLN A 421 -2.24 -38.44 24.26
C GLN A 421 -1.10 -38.13 25.26
N ASP A 422 -0.57 -36.92 25.28
CA ASP A 422 0.52 -36.45 26.16
C ASP A 422 0.04 -35.61 27.36
N GLY A 423 -1.26 -35.48 27.62
CA GLY A 423 -1.79 -34.80 28.80
C GLY A 423 -1.52 -33.26 28.82
N LYS A 424 -1.10 -32.67 27.71
CA LYS A 424 -0.93 -31.22 27.58
C LYS A 424 -2.23 -30.60 27.09
N VAL A 425 -2.85 -29.78 27.89
CA VAL A 425 -3.95 -28.89 27.47
C VAL A 425 -3.40 -28.02 26.34
N PRO A 426 -4.00 -28.00 25.13
CA PRO A 426 -3.57 -27.10 24.07
C PRO A 426 -3.58 -25.67 24.61
N SER A 427 -2.45 -24.97 24.48
CA SER A 427 -2.38 -23.56 24.85
C SER A 427 -3.33 -22.78 23.93
N GLN A 428 -4.53 -22.46 24.43
CA GLN A 428 -5.43 -21.57 23.68
C GLN A 428 -4.76 -20.23 23.53
N SER A 429 -4.42 -19.86 22.30
CA SER A 429 -3.85 -18.56 21.97
C SER A 429 -4.86 -17.45 22.29
N ALA A 430 -4.35 -16.30 22.77
CA ALA A 430 -5.19 -15.12 23.01
C ALA A 430 -5.89 -14.67 21.70
N TYR A 431 -7.16 -14.26 21.79
CA TYR A 431 -7.98 -13.85 20.64
C TYR A 431 -8.74 -12.55 20.92
N TRP A 432 -9.26 -11.93 19.85
CA TRP A 432 -10.19 -10.82 19.92
C TRP A 432 -11.62 -11.32 19.85
N GLN A 433 -12.44 -10.91 20.80
CA GLN A 433 -13.90 -11.11 20.79
C GLN A 433 -14.54 -9.85 20.20
N LEU A 434 -15.32 -10.03 19.15
CA LEU A 434 -16.06 -8.99 18.46
C LEU A 434 -17.53 -9.11 18.84
N ASN A 435 -18.11 -8.11 19.49
CA ASN A 435 -19.52 -8.08 19.81
C ASN A 435 -20.25 -7.26 18.76
N ALA A 436 -21.23 -7.88 18.10
CA ALA A 436 -21.98 -7.32 16.98
C ALA A 436 -23.44 -7.11 17.33
N SER A 437 -24.08 -6.15 16.65
CA SER A 437 -25.54 -6.03 16.58
C SER A 437 -26.00 -6.06 15.13
N HIS A 438 -27.19 -6.60 14.93
CA HIS A 438 -27.91 -6.64 13.66
C HIS A 438 -29.13 -5.74 13.72
N ASP A 439 -29.68 -5.38 12.56
CA ASP A 439 -30.88 -4.50 12.47
C ASP A 439 -32.12 -5.07 13.16
N ASN A 440 -32.17 -6.38 13.40
CA ASN A 440 -33.23 -7.09 14.09
C ASN A 440 -33.03 -7.24 15.61
N GLU A 441 -32.15 -6.42 16.22
CA GLU A 441 -31.77 -6.45 17.64
C GLU A 441 -31.07 -7.74 18.09
N GLN A 442 -30.71 -8.64 17.19
CA GLN A 442 -29.92 -9.81 17.50
C GLN A 442 -28.47 -9.39 17.84
N HIS A 443 -27.91 -10.01 18.88
CA HIS A 443 -26.54 -9.84 19.34
C HIS A 443 -25.74 -11.10 19.10
N ASP A 444 -24.64 -10.97 18.34
CA ASP A 444 -23.71 -12.04 18.06
C ASP A 444 -22.31 -11.70 18.62
N SER A 445 -21.55 -12.75 18.91
CA SER A 445 -20.14 -12.62 19.28
C SER A 445 -19.27 -13.53 18.43
N PHE A 446 -18.20 -12.97 17.88
CA PHE A 446 -17.26 -13.65 17.00
C PHE A 446 -15.86 -13.63 17.59
N ARG A 447 -15.02 -14.63 17.25
CA ARG A 447 -13.65 -14.76 17.75
C ARG A 447 -12.68 -14.79 16.57
N HIS A 448 -11.62 -13.99 16.69
CA HIS A 448 -10.57 -13.91 15.68
C HIS A 448 -9.20 -13.66 16.32
N GLY A 449 -8.18 -14.32 15.81
CA GLY A 449 -6.81 -14.08 16.25
C GLY A 449 -6.26 -12.74 15.80
N ILE A 450 -6.66 -12.30 14.59
CA ILE A 450 -6.21 -11.05 13.97
C ILE A 450 -7.43 -10.23 13.55
N VAL A 451 -7.42 -8.93 13.87
CA VAL A 451 -8.49 -7.99 13.53
C VAL A 451 -7.92 -6.75 12.87
N VAL A 452 -8.56 -6.28 11.80
CA VAL A 452 -8.23 -5.03 11.13
C VAL A 452 -9.43 -4.10 11.15
N ILE A 453 -9.27 -2.91 11.73
CA ILE A 453 -10.29 -1.86 11.72
C ILE A 453 -10.09 -1.01 10.45
N ALA A 454 -11.01 -1.18 9.47
CA ALA A 454 -11.06 -0.46 8.20
C ALA A 454 -12.45 0.22 8.00
N SER A 455 -13.05 0.67 9.09
CA SER A 455 -14.45 1.08 9.21
C SER A 455 -14.75 2.51 8.73
N GLY A 456 -13.78 3.17 8.06
CA GLY A 456 -13.99 4.51 7.48
C GLY A 456 -14.45 5.53 8.53
N ALA A 457 -15.67 6.03 8.42
CA ALA A 457 -16.25 7.05 9.32
C ALA A 457 -16.32 6.58 10.79
N GLN A 458 -16.47 5.28 11.03
CA GLN A 458 -16.53 4.67 12.35
C GLN A 458 -15.14 4.27 12.91
N LEU A 459 -14.05 4.78 12.35
CA LEU A 459 -12.69 4.42 12.78
C LEU A 459 -12.43 4.71 14.26
N THR A 460 -13.09 5.69 14.85
CA THR A 460 -12.92 6.12 16.24
C THR A 460 -14.01 5.63 17.20
N ASP A 461 -14.90 4.75 16.75
CA ASP A 461 -16.04 4.28 17.57
C ASP A 461 -15.60 3.26 18.64
N PHE A 462 -14.45 2.62 18.47
CA PHE A 462 -13.95 1.60 19.39
C PHE A 462 -13.11 2.18 20.52
N LYS A 463 -13.18 1.58 21.71
CA LYS A 463 -12.35 1.96 22.88
C LYS A 463 -10.87 2.08 22.49
N GLN A 464 -10.37 1.15 21.69
CA GLN A 464 -8.95 1.07 21.27
C GLN A 464 -8.54 2.18 20.30
N THR A 465 -9.50 2.78 19.59
CA THR A 465 -9.22 3.76 18.51
C THR A 465 -9.80 5.14 18.76
N LYS A 466 -10.58 5.34 19.83
CA LYS A 466 -11.24 6.62 20.16
C LYS A 466 -10.31 7.81 20.30
N LEU A 467 -9.03 7.58 20.64
CA LEU A 467 -8.01 8.63 20.81
C LEU A 467 -7.22 8.93 19.55
N LEU A 468 -7.50 8.24 18.41
CA LEU A 468 -6.83 8.53 17.16
C LEU A 468 -7.11 9.97 16.71
N GLN A 469 -6.04 10.67 16.29
CA GLN A 469 -6.13 12.07 15.85
C GLN A 469 -6.60 12.14 14.39
N VAL A 470 -7.85 11.81 14.15
CA VAL A 470 -8.51 11.89 12.85
C VAL A 470 -9.77 12.74 12.97
N THR A 471 -10.19 13.33 11.87
CA THR A 471 -11.40 14.17 11.81
C THR A 471 -12.23 13.73 10.63
N GLY A 472 -13.54 13.56 10.86
CA GLY A 472 -14.51 13.31 9.80
C GLY A 472 -14.81 14.58 9.01
N PHE A 473 -14.77 14.47 7.69
CA PHE A 473 -15.21 15.52 6.76
C PHE A 473 -16.25 14.94 5.82
N ARG A 474 -17.45 15.46 5.92
CA ARG A 474 -18.52 15.20 4.97
C ARG A 474 -18.17 15.84 3.63
N GLY A 475 -18.46 15.13 2.55
CA GLY A 475 -18.37 15.65 1.21
C GLY A 475 -19.54 15.19 0.37
N GLN A 476 -20.25 16.15 -0.23
CA GLN A 476 -21.28 15.91 -1.22
C GLN A 476 -20.68 16.14 -2.60
N VAL A 477 -20.92 15.19 -3.49
CA VAL A 477 -20.58 15.26 -4.92
C VAL A 477 -21.88 15.34 -5.70
N SER A 478 -22.00 16.37 -6.50
CA SER A 478 -23.19 16.62 -7.35
C SER A 478 -23.04 15.86 -8.67
N HIS A 479 -24.13 15.24 -9.13
CA HIS A 479 -24.21 14.58 -10.43
C HIS A 479 -25.04 15.48 -11.37
N ILE A 480 -24.40 16.13 -12.33
CA ILE A 480 -25.01 17.07 -13.25
C ILE A 480 -25.18 16.48 -14.65
N PRO A 481 -26.20 16.89 -15.43
CA PRO A 481 -26.37 16.40 -16.79
C PRO A 481 -25.21 16.83 -17.69
N SER A 482 -24.91 16.01 -18.68
CA SER A 482 -23.96 16.34 -19.75
C SER A 482 -24.71 17.06 -20.87
N GLN A 483 -24.43 18.36 -21.02
CA GLN A 483 -25.11 19.22 -21.98
C GLN A 483 -24.20 20.34 -22.48
N GLY A 484 -24.61 20.99 -23.58
CA GLY A 484 -23.94 22.15 -24.15
C GLY A 484 -22.45 21.93 -24.45
N GLU A 485 -21.64 22.95 -24.18
CA GLU A 485 -20.17 22.90 -24.33
C GLU A 485 -19.53 21.94 -23.32
N LEU A 486 -20.10 21.86 -22.10
CA LEU A 486 -19.60 20.97 -21.05
C LEU A 486 -19.58 19.50 -21.46
N ALA A 487 -20.47 19.06 -22.35
CA ALA A 487 -20.51 17.68 -22.86
C ALA A 487 -19.23 17.28 -23.62
N GLN A 488 -18.42 18.25 -24.06
CA GLN A 488 -17.17 18.02 -24.77
C GLN A 488 -15.98 17.79 -23.85
N LEU A 489 -16.15 17.99 -22.54
CA LEU A 489 -15.06 17.83 -21.57
C LEU A 489 -14.44 16.42 -21.64
N ASP A 490 -13.13 16.35 -21.91
CA ASP A 490 -12.41 15.10 -22.17
C ASP A 490 -11.29 14.80 -21.16
N THR A 491 -11.08 15.63 -20.15
CA THR A 491 -10.14 15.38 -19.05
C THR A 491 -10.73 15.77 -17.70
N VAL A 492 -10.24 15.19 -16.62
CA VAL A 492 -10.65 15.61 -15.27
C VAL A 492 -10.03 16.96 -14.94
N ILE A 493 -10.84 17.94 -14.56
CA ILE A 493 -10.38 19.24 -14.09
C ILE A 493 -10.34 19.23 -12.56
N CYS A 494 -9.22 19.66 -11.97
CA CYS A 494 -9.05 19.89 -10.53
C CYS A 494 -8.60 21.32 -10.26
N ALA A 495 -9.42 22.07 -9.51
CA ALA A 495 -9.13 23.44 -9.06
C ALA A 495 -9.54 23.61 -7.58
N HIS A 496 -10.51 24.49 -7.25
CA HIS A 496 -11.11 24.55 -5.91
C HIS A 496 -11.94 23.29 -5.58
N GLY A 497 -12.46 22.62 -6.61
CA GLY A 497 -13.10 21.31 -6.59
C GLY A 497 -12.57 20.45 -7.73
N TYR A 498 -13.35 19.45 -8.12
CA TYR A 498 -13.07 18.67 -9.33
C TYR A 498 -14.33 18.55 -10.20
N LEU A 499 -14.11 18.37 -11.49
CA LEU A 499 -15.13 18.11 -12.50
C LEU A 499 -14.64 17.01 -13.42
N THR A 500 -15.44 15.96 -13.62
CA THR A 500 -15.07 14.81 -14.44
C THR A 500 -15.67 14.91 -15.84
N PRO A 501 -15.08 14.26 -16.86
CA PRO A 501 -15.76 13.97 -18.12
C PRO A 501 -17.08 13.24 -17.92
N SER A 502 -17.94 13.28 -18.92
CA SER A 502 -19.23 12.60 -18.87
C SER A 502 -19.10 11.09 -18.78
N ASN A 503 -19.84 10.49 -17.88
CA ASN A 503 -20.11 9.05 -17.86
C ASN A 503 -21.62 8.84 -17.67
N ASN A 504 -22.23 7.99 -18.50
CA ASN A 504 -23.68 7.77 -18.51
C ASN A 504 -24.48 9.07 -18.57
N GLN A 505 -24.07 10.01 -19.43
CA GLN A 505 -24.66 11.34 -19.64
C GLN A 505 -24.66 12.24 -18.39
N ARG A 506 -23.73 12.01 -17.46
CA ARG A 506 -23.57 12.82 -16.26
C ARG A 506 -22.10 13.10 -15.97
N HIS A 507 -21.85 14.27 -15.43
CA HIS A 507 -20.57 14.65 -14.83
C HIS A 507 -20.69 14.60 -13.30
N CYS A 508 -19.56 14.39 -12.62
CA CYS A 508 -19.44 14.59 -11.18
C CYS A 508 -18.72 15.91 -10.90
N VAL A 509 -19.35 16.79 -10.11
CA VAL A 509 -18.76 18.05 -9.67
C VAL A 509 -18.74 18.13 -8.14
N GLY A 510 -17.63 18.53 -7.56
CA GLY A 510 -17.49 18.59 -6.10
C GLY A 510 -16.04 18.63 -5.62
N ALA A 511 -15.86 18.45 -4.32
CA ALA A 511 -16.86 18.13 -3.34
C ALA A 511 -16.98 19.26 -2.31
N SER A 512 -18.09 19.28 -1.60
CA SER A 512 -18.18 20.05 -0.35
C SER A 512 -17.21 19.50 0.70
N TYR A 513 -16.95 20.30 1.74
CA TYR A 513 -15.96 19.92 2.76
C TYR A 513 -16.41 20.46 4.14
N VAL A 514 -17.33 19.72 4.79
CA VAL A 514 -17.90 20.10 6.08
C VAL A 514 -17.25 19.28 7.19
N LYS A 515 -16.65 19.96 8.16
CA LYS A 515 -15.94 19.34 9.28
C LYS A 515 -16.93 18.81 10.31
N SER A 516 -16.63 17.62 10.85
CA SER A 516 -17.38 16.98 11.95
C SER A 516 -18.90 16.97 11.68
N PRO A 517 -19.35 16.29 10.63
CA PRO A 517 -20.75 16.33 10.22
C PRO A 517 -21.66 15.59 11.22
N ASP A 518 -22.84 16.15 11.44
CA ASP A 518 -23.87 15.54 12.29
C ASP A 518 -24.66 14.46 11.52
N ASN A 519 -24.75 14.59 10.19
CA ASN A 519 -25.48 13.66 9.32
C ASN A 519 -24.85 13.50 7.94
N VAL A 520 -25.38 12.61 7.14
CA VAL A 520 -25.00 12.34 5.74
C VAL A 520 -26.16 12.57 4.76
N ASP A 521 -27.16 13.36 5.15
CA ASP A 521 -28.31 13.65 4.30
C ASP A 521 -27.92 14.59 3.14
N TYR A 522 -28.69 14.59 2.07
CA TYR A 522 -28.52 15.52 0.96
C TYR A 522 -28.66 16.98 1.44
N SER A 523 -27.76 17.85 0.99
CA SER A 523 -27.77 19.29 1.29
C SER A 523 -27.94 20.11 0.01
N PRO A 524 -29.04 20.84 -0.17
CA PRO A 524 -29.20 21.76 -1.29
C PRO A 524 -28.16 22.89 -1.31
N THR A 525 -27.71 23.34 -0.15
CA THR A 525 -26.66 24.35 -0.02
C THR A 525 -25.33 23.84 -0.59
N GLU A 526 -24.93 22.65 -0.21
CA GLU A 526 -23.68 22.04 -0.72
C GLU A 526 -23.76 21.75 -2.23
N GLN A 527 -24.95 21.50 -2.74
CA GLN A 527 -25.21 21.36 -4.17
C GLN A 527 -24.86 22.65 -4.93
N LEU A 528 -25.33 23.77 -4.43
CA LEU A 528 -25.03 25.10 -4.99
C LEU A 528 -23.55 25.47 -4.80
N GLU A 529 -22.96 25.20 -3.63
CA GLU A 529 -21.53 25.44 -3.37
C GLU A 529 -20.63 24.73 -4.36
N ASN A 530 -20.96 23.49 -4.75
CA ASN A 530 -20.18 22.74 -5.73
C ASN A 530 -20.17 23.44 -7.11
N ALA A 531 -21.30 23.95 -7.56
CA ALA A 531 -21.39 24.78 -8.79
C ALA A 531 -20.58 26.08 -8.63
N GLN A 532 -20.77 26.80 -7.51
CA GLN A 532 -20.07 28.06 -7.24
C GLN A 532 -18.54 27.90 -7.27
N LYS A 533 -17.99 26.81 -6.76
CA LYS A 533 -16.54 26.53 -6.82
C LYS A 533 -16.01 26.50 -8.25
N MET A 534 -16.79 25.97 -9.21
CA MET A 534 -16.41 25.98 -10.63
C MET A 534 -16.46 27.38 -11.20
N HIS A 535 -17.55 28.17 -10.92
CA HIS A 535 -17.64 29.55 -11.32
C HIS A 535 -16.50 30.44 -10.77
N GLN A 536 -16.11 30.22 -9.51
CA GLN A 536 -14.96 30.93 -8.90
C GLN A 536 -13.63 30.52 -9.53
N SER A 537 -13.48 29.24 -9.89
CA SER A 537 -12.24 28.73 -10.47
C SER A 537 -12.04 29.19 -11.93
N PHE A 538 -13.13 29.35 -12.69
CA PHE A 538 -13.09 29.63 -14.14
C PHE A 538 -14.06 30.75 -14.51
N PRO A 539 -13.86 31.97 -14.00
CA PRO A 539 -14.80 33.08 -14.26
C PRO A 539 -14.93 33.33 -15.76
N GLU A 540 -16.15 33.73 -16.18
CA GLU A 540 -16.47 34.17 -17.54
C GLU A 540 -16.29 33.07 -18.63
N ARG A 541 -16.37 31.78 -18.28
CA ARG A 541 -16.37 30.70 -19.26
C ARG A 541 -17.80 30.29 -19.61
N ASN A 542 -18.08 30.10 -20.91
CA ASN A 542 -19.43 29.79 -21.41
C ASN A 542 -19.97 28.45 -20.87
N TRP A 543 -19.14 27.43 -20.81
CA TRP A 543 -19.53 26.09 -20.34
C TRP A 543 -20.00 26.05 -18.87
N LEU A 544 -19.77 27.11 -18.09
CA LEU A 544 -20.28 27.19 -16.72
C LEU A 544 -21.82 27.31 -16.69
N CYS A 545 -22.42 27.85 -17.75
CA CYS A 545 -23.87 27.90 -17.87
C CYS A 545 -24.53 26.53 -18.01
N ASP A 546 -23.73 25.53 -18.39
CA ASP A 546 -24.16 24.14 -18.54
C ASP A 546 -24.14 23.35 -17.22
N ILE A 547 -23.60 23.92 -16.14
CA ILE A 547 -23.58 23.30 -14.81
C ILE A 547 -24.98 23.42 -14.18
N ASP A 548 -25.80 22.39 -14.41
CA ASP A 548 -27.15 22.33 -13.85
C ASP A 548 -27.20 21.44 -12.61
N VAL A 549 -27.40 22.03 -11.45
CA VAL A 549 -27.53 21.36 -10.15
C VAL A 549 -28.99 21.23 -9.68
N SER A 550 -29.97 21.52 -10.53
CA SER A 550 -31.42 21.56 -10.20
C SER A 550 -31.99 20.17 -9.86
N ALA A 551 -31.42 19.10 -10.43
CA ALA A 551 -31.93 17.74 -10.30
C ALA A 551 -31.74 17.11 -8.90
N ALA A 552 -31.17 17.82 -7.93
CA ALA A 552 -30.90 17.30 -6.57
C ALA A 552 -30.18 15.92 -6.52
N SER A 553 -29.45 15.60 -7.57
CA SER A 553 -28.73 14.30 -7.68
C SER A 553 -27.33 14.44 -7.11
N ALA A 554 -27.05 13.71 -6.05
CA ALA A 554 -25.76 13.76 -5.39
C ALA A 554 -25.43 12.47 -4.64
N ARG A 555 -24.15 12.30 -4.30
CA ARG A 555 -23.68 11.30 -3.35
C ARG A 555 -22.99 11.98 -2.18
N VAL A 556 -23.34 11.56 -0.97
CA VAL A 556 -22.77 12.08 0.28
C VAL A 556 -21.95 10.98 0.95
N GLY A 557 -20.79 11.34 1.51
CA GLY A 557 -19.97 10.42 2.28
C GLY A 557 -19.05 11.16 3.26
N VAL A 558 -18.62 10.48 4.32
CA VAL A 558 -17.68 11.02 5.31
C VAL A 558 -16.30 10.44 5.10
N ARG A 559 -15.34 11.33 4.90
CA ARG A 559 -13.91 11.02 4.74
C ARG A 559 -13.19 11.27 6.06
N MET A 560 -12.53 10.26 6.61
CA MET A 560 -11.67 10.45 7.77
C MET A 560 -10.30 10.96 7.33
N VAL A 561 -9.91 12.08 7.88
CA VAL A 561 -8.68 12.81 7.53
C VAL A 561 -7.77 12.88 8.75
N THR A 562 -6.52 12.50 8.56
CA THR A 562 -5.45 12.72 9.54
C THR A 562 -4.94 14.16 9.46
N ARG A 563 -4.38 14.67 10.54
CA ARG A 563 -3.84 16.04 10.55
C ARG A 563 -2.74 16.29 9.51
N ASP A 564 -1.97 15.26 9.17
CA ASP A 564 -0.86 15.34 8.21
C ASP A 564 -1.24 14.83 6.81
N HIS A 565 -2.51 14.53 6.58
CA HIS A 565 -3.06 14.02 5.31
C HIS A 565 -2.47 12.68 4.83
N CYS A 566 -1.68 11.98 5.65
CA CYS A 566 -1.18 10.63 5.37
C CYS A 566 -2.16 9.58 5.91
N PRO A 567 -2.40 8.47 5.20
CA PRO A 567 -3.15 7.33 5.74
C PRO A 567 -2.59 6.81 7.05
N MET A 568 -3.40 6.08 7.79
CA MET A 568 -2.98 5.27 8.93
C MET A 568 -3.00 3.80 8.53
N MET A 569 -1.88 3.11 8.71
CA MET A 569 -1.70 1.69 8.41
C MET A 569 -0.72 1.06 9.41
N GLY A 570 -1.12 -0.03 10.06
CA GLY A 570 -0.28 -0.76 11.02
C GLY A 570 -1.02 -1.13 12.30
N LEU A 571 -0.29 -1.55 13.32
CA LEU A 571 -0.86 -1.91 14.62
C LEU A 571 -1.59 -0.73 15.29
N ALA A 572 -2.71 -1.02 15.93
CA ALA A 572 -3.48 -0.05 16.69
C ALA A 572 -2.69 0.41 17.93
N PRO A 573 -2.47 1.72 18.12
CA PRO A 573 -1.70 2.23 19.26
C PRO A 573 -2.43 2.00 20.59
N ASN A 574 -1.70 1.50 21.58
CA ASN A 574 -2.17 1.50 22.96
C ASN A 574 -1.77 2.83 23.62
N VAL A 575 -2.59 3.84 23.40
CA VAL A 575 -2.30 5.22 23.84
C VAL A 575 -2.17 5.32 25.35
N GLU A 576 -2.97 4.56 26.11
CA GLU A 576 -2.90 4.54 27.58
C GLU A 576 -1.53 3.99 28.04
N ALA A 577 -1.05 2.90 27.43
CA ALA A 577 0.27 2.35 27.72
C ALA A 577 1.41 3.29 27.27
N ILE A 578 1.26 4.02 26.16
CA ILE A 578 2.23 5.05 25.72
C ILE A 578 2.34 6.14 26.81
N TYR A 579 1.21 6.64 27.33
CA TYR A 579 1.21 7.64 28.41
C TYR A 579 1.80 7.06 29.70
N ALA A 580 1.44 5.83 30.07
CA ALA A 580 2.00 5.18 31.26
C ALA A 580 3.54 5.05 31.16
N GLN A 581 4.04 4.57 30.03
CA GLN A 581 5.47 4.44 29.77
C GLN A 581 6.19 5.79 29.74
N TYR A 582 5.57 6.82 29.17
CA TYR A 582 6.10 8.18 29.20
C TYR A 582 6.20 8.72 30.63
N ASN A 583 5.17 8.53 31.46
CA ASN A 583 5.14 9.03 32.84
C ASN A 583 6.07 8.26 33.78
N GLN A 584 6.44 7.02 33.48
CA GLN A 584 7.37 6.20 34.24
C GLN A 584 8.85 6.56 33.97
N GLN A 585 9.13 7.31 32.89
CA GLN A 585 10.50 7.73 32.60
C GLN A 585 10.98 8.75 33.62
N PRO A 586 12.26 8.71 34.05
CA PRO A 586 12.83 9.73 34.96
C PRO A 586 12.63 11.14 34.40
N LEU A 587 12.40 12.13 35.26
CA LEU A 587 12.16 13.53 34.89
C LEU A 587 13.20 14.08 33.90
N GLU A 588 14.47 13.68 34.05
CA GLU A 588 15.56 14.04 33.14
C GLU A 588 15.38 13.49 31.71
N GLN A 589 14.59 12.43 31.56
CA GLN A 589 14.23 11.82 30.26
C GLN A 589 12.91 12.37 29.72
N HIS A 590 12.06 12.99 30.53
CA HIS A 590 10.79 13.58 30.08
C HIS A 590 10.94 14.90 29.32
N GLN A 591 12.05 15.62 29.55
CA GLN A 591 12.28 16.94 28.94
C GLN A 591 13.39 16.88 27.90
N HIS A 592 13.01 16.93 26.59
CA HIS A 592 13.88 17.26 25.44
C HIS A 592 15.29 16.62 25.43
N SER A 593 15.53 15.59 26.25
CA SER A 593 16.85 14.98 26.35
C SER A 593 17.16 14.12 25.16
N PRO A 594 18.42 14.06 24.71
CA PRO A 594 18.85 13.09 23.70
C PRO A 594 18.55 11.63 24.11
N ALA A 595 18.55 11.33 25.41
CA ALA A 595 18.25 10.01 25.94
C ALA A 595 16.78 9.60 25.73
N SER A 596 15.82 10.50 25.97
CA SER A 596 14.40 10.22 25.68
C SER A 596 14.15 9.98 24.20
N ARG A 597 14.76 10.81 23.34
CA ARG A 597 14.68 10.61 21.89
C ARG A 597 15.24 9.25 21.48
N LYS A 598 16.42 8.90 21.96
CA LYS A 598 17.06 7.62 21.69
C LYS A 598 16.22 6.45 22.17
N PHE A 599 15.61 6.54 23.35
CA PHE A 599 14.71 5.53 23.88
C PHE A 599 13.56 5.25 22.88
N TRP A 600 12.80 6.28 22.46
CA TRP A 600 11.67 6.12 21.55
C TRP A 600 12.08 5.72 20.13
N GLN A 601 13.31 5.97 19.70
CA GLN A 601 13.84 5.47 18.44
C GLN A 601 14.13 3.96 18.50
N GLN A 602 14.55 3.46 19.65
CA GLN A 602 15.03 2.09 19.81
C GLN A 602 13.98 1.10 20.34
N HIS A 603 12.85 1.59 20.84
CA HIS A 603 11.81 0.76 21.42
C HIS A 603 10.55 0.76 20.56
N GLN A 604 9.88 -0.38 20.53
CA GLN A 604 8.57 -0.48 19.93
C GLN A 604 7.57 0.37 20.70
N ALA A 605 6.72 1.09 19.97
CA ALA A 605 5.65 1.83 20.61
C ALA A 605 4.57 0.86 21.11
N PRO A 606 4.07 1.04 22.33
CA PRO A 606 2.96 0.24 22.83
C PRO A 606 1.79 0.20 21.85
N SER A 607 1.37 -0.99 21.49
CA SER A 607 0.30 -1.27 20.54
C SER A 607 -0.54 -2.44 21.05
N TYR A 608 -1.75 -2.61 20.53
CA TYR A 608 -2.54 -3.79 20.80
C TYR A 608 -2.10 -4.94 19.88
N ASP A 609 -1.79 -6.09 20.45
CA ASP A 609 -1.36 -7.27 19.71
C ASP A 609 -2.41 -7.73 18.71
N ASN A 610 -2.01 -7.96 17.45
CA ASN A 610 -2.86 -8.47 16.37
C ASN A 610 -4.13 -7.63 16.10
N LEU A 611 -4.16 -6.38 16.56
CA LEU A 611 -5.17 -5.40 16.19
C LEU A 611 -4.55 -4.34 15.29
N PHE A 612 -5.03 -4.26 14.06
CA PHE A 612 -4.51 -3.35 13.05
C PHE A 612 -5.52 -2.27 12.66
N ILE A 613 -5.02 -1.20 12.07
CA ILE A 613 -5.80 -0.09 11.52
C ILE A 613 -5.43 0.08 10.05
N LEU A 614 -6.44 0.30 9.21
CA LEU A 614 -6.30 0.78 7.84
C LEU A 614 -7.35 1.86 7.60
N GLY A 615 -6.95 3.13 7.68
CA GLY A 615 -7.91 4.23 7.62
C GLY A 615 -7.27 5.59 7.47
N GLY A 616 -8.05 6.64 7.72
CA GLY A 616 -7.55 8.02 7.58
C GLY A 616 -7.16 8.39 6.14
N LEU A 617 -7.76 7.75 5.14
CA LEU A 617 -7.40 7.89 3.71
C LEU A 617 -7.74 9.28 3.12
N GLY A 618 -8.53 10.08 3.82
CA GLY A 618 -8.93 11.41 3.38
C GLY A 618 -9.64 11.41 2.03
N SER A 619 -9.29 12.36 1.17
CA SER A 619 -9.85 12.49 -0.18
C SER A 619 -9.08 11.68 -1.25
N ARG A 620 -8.04 10.92 -0.86
CA ARG A 620 -7.16 10.20 -1.79
C ARG A 620 -7.20 8.69 -1.63
N GLY A 621 -8.31 8.16 -1.11
CA GLY A 621 -8.49 6.73 -0.86
C GLY A 621 -8.36 5.86 -2.10
N LEU A 622 -8.76 6.36 -3.28
CA LEU A 622 -8.56 5.68 -4.56
C LEU A 622 -7.08 5.47 -4.90
N SER A 623 -6.25 6.48 -4.67
CA SER A 623 -4.81 6.38 -4.93
C SER A 623 -4.07 5.61 -3.83
N SER A 624 -4.41 5.84 -2.55
CA SER A 624 -3.60 5.35 -1.41
C SER A 624 -4.10 4.03 -0.82
N GLY A 625 -5.40 3.74 -0.92
CA GLY A 625 -6.01 2.57 -0.28
C GLY A 625 -5.45 1.23 -0.73
N PRO A 626 -5.38 0.95 -2.04
CA PRO A 626 -4.88 -0.33 -2.54
C PRO A 626 -3.43 -0.64 -2.15
N LEU A 627 -2.50 0.33 -2.23
CA LEU A 627 -1.10 0.10 -1.82
C LEU A 627 -0.97 -0.05 -0.30
N ALA A 628 -1.69 0.76 0.48
CA ALA A 628 -1.70 0.61 1.94
C ALA A 628 -2.26 -0.75 2.36
N ALA A 629 -3.31 -1.23 1.69
CA ALA A 629 -3.88 -2.57 1.91
C ALA A 629 -2.86 -3.68 1.57
N GLU A 630 -2.17 -3.57 0.45
CA GLU A 630 -1.13 -4.50 0.02
C GLU A 630 0.05 -4.56 1.02
N ALA A 631 0.51 -3.39 1.48
CA ALA A 631 1.58 -3.29 2.46
C ALA A 631 1.14 -3.88 3.82
N LEU A 632 -0.08 -3.60 4.27
CA LEU A 632 -0.62 -4.15 5.51
C LEU A 632 -0.78 -5.67 5.44
N ALA A 633 -1.28 -6.20 4.32
CA ALA A 633 -1.38 -7.64 4.11
C ALA A 633 0.00 -8.32 4.15
N ALA A 634 1.02 -7.70 3.56
CA ALA A 634 2.39 -8.18 3.65
C ALA A 634 2.89 -8.20 5.11
N MET A 635 2.66 -7.14 5.89
CA MET A 635 3.03 -7.08 7.31
C MET A 635 2.31 -8.15 8.14
N ILE A 636 1.01 -8.34 7.95
CA ILE A 636 0.22 -9.37 8.66
C ILE A 636 0.75 -10.78 8.36
N CYS A 637 1.21 -11.02 7.13
CA CYS A 637 1.75 -12.31 6.71
C CYS A 637 3.25 -12.48 6.96
N ASN A 638 3.92 -11.51 7.58
CA ASN A 638 5.38 -11.44 7.76
C ASN A 638 6.17 -11.52 6.43
N HIS A 639 5.56 -11.02 5.33
CA HIS A 639 6.22 -10.87 4.03
C HIS A 639 6.84 -9.47 3.90
N THR A 640 7.78 -9.30 2.97
CA THR A 640 8.37 -8.00 2.64
C THR A 640 7.29 -7.04 2.09
N PRO A 641 7.00 -5.91 2.77
CA PRO A 641 6.08 -4.92 2.24
C PRO A 641 6.73 -4.09 1.11
N PRO A 642 5.95 -3.57 0.14
CA PRO A 642 6.45 -2.74 -0.97
C PRO A 642 6.71 -1.28 -0.55
N LEU A 643 7.05 -1.04 0.69
CA LEU A 643 7.27 0.29 1.26
C LEU A 643 8.55 0.28 2.10
N SER A 644 9.29 1.38 2.06
CA SER A 644 10.47 1.54 2.90
C SER A 644 10.10 1.69 4.38
N TYR A 645 11.07 1.47 5.26
CA TYR A 645 10.95 1.75 6.71
C TYR A 645 10.40 3.14 6.98
N GLU A 646 10.91 4.15 6.27
CA GLU A 646 10.49 5.54 6.44
C GLU A 646 9.03 5.74 6.05
N MET A 647 8.58 5.11 4.97
CA MET A 647 7.18 5.15 4.54
C MET A 647 6.28 4.42 5.53
N LEU A 648 6.69 3.25 6.02
CA LEU A 648 5.96 2.53 7.07
C LEU A 648 5.84 3.38 8.33
N ALA A 649 6.93 4.04 8.76
CA ALA A 649 6.92 4.95 9.90
C ALA A 649 6.00 6.16 9.67
N MET A 650 5.99 6.71 8.45
CA MET A 650 5.09 7.80 8.08
C MET A 650 3.61 7.38 8.12
N LEU A 651 3.29 6.13 7.78
CA LEU A 651 1.92 5.60 7.79
C LEU A 651 1.51 5.02 9.13
N ASN A 652 2.45 4.68 10.02
CA ASN A 652 2.18 4.02 11.29
C ASN A 652 1.24 4.86 12.18
N PRO A 653 0.17 4.30 12.75
CA PRO A 653 -0.75 5.04 13.61
C PRO A 653 -0.11 5.65 14.85
N ASN A 654 0.96 5.04 15.39
CA ASN A 654 1.72 5.56 16.53
C ASN A 654 2.44 6.90 16.24
N ARG A 655 2.65 7.25 14.96
CA ARG A 655 3.34 8.49 14.57
C ARG A 655 2.75 9.75 15.19
N MET A 656 1.47 9.75 15.51
CA MET A 656 0.78 10.92 16.07
C MET A 656 1.31 11.31 17.45
N TRP A 657 1.70 10.33 18.24
CA TRP A 657 2.31 10.51 19.56
C TRP A 657 3.84 10.56 19.47
N LEU A 658 4.43 9.62 18.74
CA LEU A 658 5.88 9.49 18.65
C LEU A 658 6.58 10.69 18.03
N ARG A 659 5.95 11.36 17.05
CA ARG A 659 6.48 12.62 16.51
C ARG A 659 6.66 13.71 17.56
N LYS A 660 5.82 13.76 18.60
CA LYS A 660 6.00 14.68 19.72
C LYS A 660 7.17 14.23 20.58
N LEU A 661 7.21 12.97 20.96
CA LEU A 661 8.25 12.38 21.80
C LEU A 661 9.64 12.45 21.14
N LEU A 662 9.74 12.10 19.85
CA LEU A 662 10.98 12.20 19.08
C LEU A 662 11.49 13.65 18.92
N LYS A 663 10.59 14.64 19.01
CA LYS A 663 10.93 16.08 19.05
C LYS A 663 11.14 16.60 20.47
N GLY A 664 11.06 15.73 21.48
CA GLY A 664 11.13 16.11 22.88
C GLY A 664 9.98 17.02 23.33
N LYS A 665 8.79 16.88 22.74
CA LYS A 665 7.59 17.62 23.14
C LYS A 665 6.75 16.77 24.07
N ALA A 666 6.15 17.41 25.08
CA ALA A 666 5.23 16.75 25.98
C ALA A 666 4.04 16.13 25.20
N LEU A 667 3.59 14.97 25.69
CA LEU A 667 2.30 14.43 25.32
C LEU A 667 1.24 15.18 26.13
N SER A 668 0.45 16.00 25.47
CA SER A 668 -0.69 16.72 26.05
C SER A 668 -1.97 16.08 25.59
#